data_2e378d79a018be67bb0555f8ebcd1ff8
#
_entry.id   2e378d79a018be67bb0555f8ebcd1ff8
#
_cell.length_a   1.000
_cell.length_b   1.000
_cell.length_c   1.000
_cell.angle_alpha   90.00
_cell.angle_beta   90.00
_cell.angle_gamma   90.00
#
_symmetry.space_group_name_H-M   'P 1'
#
loop_
_entity.id
_entity.type
_entity.pdbx_description
1 polymer ?
#
loop_
_entity_poly.entity_id
_entity_poly.type
_entity_poly.pdbx_seq_one_letter_code
_entity_poly.pdbx_strand_id
1 'polypeptide(L)'
;MSDMAKNLILWVVIAVVLMSVFQGYSPSSTTASKMDYSAFLDDVRSGQINTVEIKSDQRTIEGTKRTGEKFTTIMPMYDQDLINDLDRKGVSMKGQEAEESGFLTQIFISWFPMLLLIGVWIFFMRQMQGGGGKGAMSFGKSKAKLMSEDQIKTTFGDVAGCDEAKEDVKELVDYLKEPTKFQKLGGRIPTGILLVGPPGTGKTLLAKAIAGEAKVPFFTISGSDFVEMFVGVGASRVRDMFEQAKKSAPCIIFIDEIDAVGRQRGAGVGGGHDEREQTLNQMLVEMDGFEGNEGVIVIAATNRPDVLDAALLRPGRFDRQVVVGLPDVRGREQILKVHMRKVPLADDVKASVIARGTPGFSGADLANLVNEAALFAARGSRRIVGMEEFESAKDKIMMGAERRTMVMSEEDKEMTAYHEAGHAIVGCLVPEHDPVHKVTIIPRGRALGVTFFLPEADAISQSRRKLESQISVAYGGRLAEEIIYGSERVSTGASQDIKYATSIARNMVTQWGFSEKLGPVLYAEDENEVFLGRSMGKTQHMSDETASLIDAEVKTLIDNNFNRAKTYLDDNMDILHAMKDALMKYETIDANMIEDLMERREVRAPAEWNMDDNGSSNDDMGGNSEKAEEAKSSESEVKAESEATPDIKDADESTVK
;
A
#
# COMPACT_ATOMS: atom_id res chain seq x y z
N MET A 1 30.04 -31.70 6.18
CA MET A 1 29.98 -30.69 7.25
C MET A 1 29.44 -29.41 6.63
N SER A 2 28.40 -28.83 7.19
CA SER A 2 27.85 -27.56 6.72
C SER A 2 28.89 -26.45 6.91
N ASP A 3 28.90 -25.43 6.03
CA ASP A 3 29.86 -24.33 6.10
C ASP A 3 29.77 -23.55 7.41
N MET A 4 28.60 -23.54 8.06
CA MET A 4 28.43 -23.06 9.44
C MET A 4 29.29 -23.83 10.46
N ALA A 5 29.38 -25.17 10.35
CA ALA A 5 30.17 -25.99 11.27
C ALA A 5 31.68 -25.76 11.07
N LYS A 6 32.15 -25.52 9.86
CA LYS A 6 33.54 -25.17 9.58
C LYS A 6 33.93 -23.82 10.16
N ASN A 7 33.05 -22.83 10.03
CA ASN A 7 33.26 -21.50 10.59
C ASN A 7 33.24 -21.52 12.12
N LEU A 8 32.35 -22.29 12.73
CA LEU A 8 32.29 -22.44 14.20
C LEU A 8 33.58 -23.07 14.74
N ILE A 9 34.09 -24.13 14.09
CA ILE A 9 35.36 -24.78 14.45
C ILE A 9 36.53 -23.79 14.33
N LEU A 10 36.58 -22.98 13.27
CA LEU A 10 37.60 -21.96 13.09
C LEU A 10 37.59 -20.94 14.22
N TRP A 11 36.41 -20.43 14.62
CA TRP A 11 36.27 -19.49 15.73
C TRP A 11 36.66 -20.09 17.08
N VAL A 12 36.34 -21.38 17.31
CA VAL A 12 36.79 -22.10 18.51
C VAL A 12 38.30 -22.27 18.55
N VAL A 13 38.94 -22.60 17.42
CA VAL A 13 40.40 -22.69 17.35
C VAL A 13 41.06 -21.35 17.61
N ILE A 14 40.53 -20.25 17.02
CA ILE A 14 41.04 -18.89 17.26
C ILE A 14 40.89 -18.50 18.73
N ALA A 15 39.75 -18.79 19.35
CA ALA A 15 39.51 -18.51 20.77
C ALA A 15 40.45 -19.29 21.68
N VAL A 16 40.72 -20.57 21.39
CA VAL A 16 41.65 -21.43 22.17
C VAL A 16 43.11 -20.92 22.01
N VAL A 17 43.52 -20.54 20.82
CA VAL A 17 44.86 -19.97 20.58
C VAL A 17 45.02 -18.62 21.30
N LEU A 18 44.04 -17.73 21.24
CA LEU A 18 44.04 -16.46 21.98
C LEU A 18 44.06 -16.70 23.50
N MET A 19 43.28 -17.65 24.00
CA MET A 19 43.27 -17.98 25.41
C MET A 19 44.60 -18.57 25.87
N SER A 20 45.26 -19.40 25.08
CA SER A 20 46.60 -19.97 25.36
C SER A 20 47.68 -18.87 25.38
N VAL A 21 47.65 -17.93 24.45
CA VAL A 21 48.55 -16.76 24.41
C VAL A 21 48.33 -15.86 25.64
N PHE A 22 47.05 -15.63 26.02
CA PHE A 22 46.72 -14.81 27.20
C PHE A 22 47.15 -15.51 28.51
N GLN A 23 47.04 -16.84 28.61
CA GLN A 23 47.48 -17.59 29.81
C GLN A 23 49.01 -17.60 29.94
N GLY A 24 49.77 -17.56 28.85
CA GLY A 24 51.22 -17.45 28.86
C GLY A 24 51.76 -16.08 29.34
N TYR A 25 50.92 -15.06 29.31
CA TYR A 25 51.27 -13.70 29.76
C TYR A 25 50.78 -13.35 31.17
N SER A 26 50.16 -14.25 31.89
CA SER A 26 49.77 -14.00 33.27
C SER A 26 51.00 -14.16 34.17
N PRO A 27 51.56 -13.08 34.78
CA PRO A 27 52.62 -13.21 35.75
C PRO A 27 52.13 -14.04 36.91
N SER A 28 52.83 -15.12 37.23
CA SER A 28 52.55 -15.92 38.42
C SER A 28 52.79 -15.05 39.66
N SER A 29 51.70 -14.51 40.24
CA SER A 29 51.76 -13.80 41.51
C SER A 29 51.99 -14.79 42.66
N THR A 30 53.24 -15.11 42.94
CA THR A 30 53.63 -15.59 44.27
C THR A 30 53.34 -14.49 45.28
N THR A 31 52.61 -14.78 46.32
CA THR A 31 52.20 -13.88 47.39
C THR A 31 53.40 -13.48 48.24
N ALA A 32 54.29 -12.66 47.70
CA ALA A 32 55.35 -11.99 48.45
C ALA A 32 54.81 -10.63 48.93
N SER A 33 54.90 -10.36 50.21
CA SER A 33 54.51 -9.08 50.80
C SER A 33 55.40 -7.94 50.27
N LYS A 34 54.85 -6.88 49.74
CA LYS A 34 55.64 -5.71 49.36
C LYS A 34 56.08 -4.94 50.62
N MET A 35 57.37 -4.71 50.74
CA MET A 35 57.99 -4.00 51.85
C MET A 35 58.71 -2.76 51.33
N ASP A 36 58.59 -1.66 52.08
CA ASP A 36 59.32 -0.42 51.77
C ASP A 36 60.82 -0.63 51.99
N TYR A 37 61.66 0.00 51.16
CA TYR A 37 63.12 -0.14 51.20
C TYR A 37 63.72 0.26 52.54
N SER A 38 63.22 1.32 53.23
CA SER A 38 63.66 1.73 54.57
C SER A 38 63.36 0.66 55.64
N ALA A 39 62.17 0.02 55.60
CA ALA A 39 61.82 -1.06 56.50
C ALA A 39 62.69 -2.31 56.27
N PHE A 40 63.06 -2.56 55.01
CA PHE A 40 63.98 -3.62 54.64
C PHE A 40 65.37 -3.38 55.22
N LEU A 41 65.91 -2.13 55.17
CA LEU A 41 67.21 -1.78 55.78
C LEU A 41 67.20 -1.95 57.27
N ASP A 42 66.10 -1.60 57.95
CA ASP A 42 65.97 -1.80 59.40
C ASP A 42 65.91 -3.29 59.76
N ASP A 43 65.23 -4.11 58.96
CA ASP A 43 65.22 -5.57 59.14
C ASP A 43 66.57 -6.21 58.84
N VAL A 44 67.36 -5.70 57.91
CA VAL A 44 68.73 -6.14 57.66
C VAL A 44 69.61 -5.80 58.86
N ARG A 45 69.58 -4.58 59.37
CA ARG A 45 70.38 -4.12 60.52
C ARG A 45 70.03 -4.84 61.81
N SER A 46 68.74 -5.16 61.99
CA SER A 46 68.25 -5.96 63.14
C SER A 46 68.51 -7.47 62.97
N GLY A 47 69.04 -7.92 61.83
CA GLY A 47 69.36 -9.33 61.54
C GLY A 47 68.14 -10.23 61.34
N GLN A 48 66.99 -9.68 60.95
CA GLN A 48 65.76 -10.47 60.72
C GLN A 48 65.68 -11.09 59.29
N ILE A 49 66.57 -10.74 58.39
CA ILE A 49 66.63 -11.28 57.06
C ILE A 49 67.49 -12.54 56.97
N ASN A 50 67.02 -13.55 56.28
CA ASN A 50 67.73 -14.83 56.08
C ASN A 50 68.40 -14.96 54.71
N THR A 51 67.66 -14.70 53.65
CA THR A 51 68.18 -14.78 52.26
C THR A 51 67.68 -13.58 51.45
N VAL A 52 68.55 -13.09 50.54
CA VAL A 52 68.23 -12.04 49.61
C VAL A 52 68.64 -12.46 48.20
N GLU A 53 67.77 -12.29 47.25
CA GLU A 53 68.02 -12.53 45.84
C GLU A 53 67.86 -11.18 45.07
N ILE A 54 68.87 -10.72 44.40
CA ILE A 54 68.87 -9.49 43.62
C ILE A 54 68.58 -9.90 42.17
N LYS A 55 67.44 -9.38 41.64
CA LYS A 55 67.06 -9.67 40.26
C LYS A 55 67.98 -8.99 39.23
N SER A 56 67.95 -9.47 38.02
CA SER A 56 68.75 -8.95 36.89
C SER A 56 68.52 -7.45 36.58
N ASP A 57 67.41 -6.86 37.04
CA ASP A 57 67.14 -5.41 36.93
C ASP A 57 67.97 -4.56 37.93
N GLN A 58 68.75 -5.23 38.79
CA GLN A 58 69.60 -4.65 39.86
C GLN A 58 68.84 -3.75 40.84
N ARG A 59 67.53 -3.69 40.80
CA ARG A 59 66.69 -2.87 41.69
C ARG A 59 65.70 -3.65 42.51
N THR A 60 65.19 -4.75 41.95
CA THR A 60 64.22 -5.59 42.68
C THR A 60 64.96 -6.61 43.51
N ILE A 61 64.67 -6.57 44.81
CA ILE A 61 65.22 -7.45 45.86
C ILE A 61 64.08 -8.35 46.36
N GLU A 62 64.17 -9.61 46.17
CA GLU A 62 63.31 -10.62 46.79
C GLU A 62 64.08 -11.33 47.89
N GLY A 63 63.39 -11.58 49.01
CA GLY A 63 64.07 -12.24 50.12
C GLY A 63 63.09 -12.96 51.03
N THR A 64 63.72 -13.66 52.05
CA THR A 64 62.96 -14.36 53.05
C THR A 64 63.42 -13.92 54.42
N LYS A 65 62.49 -13.52 55.27
CA LYS A 65 62.78 -13.23 56.69
C LYS A 65 63.06 -14.52 57.45
N ARG A 66 63.68 -14.44 58.63
CA ARG A 66 63.89 -15.58 59.54
C ARG A 66 62.59 -16.21 60.04
N THR A 67 61.44 -15.46 59.95
CA THR A 67 60.10 -15.96 60.24
C THR A 67 59.51 -16.84 59.14
N GLY A 68 60.19 -16.95 57.95
CA GLY A 68 59.73 -17.69 56.79
C GLY A 68 58.87 -16.89 55.81
N GLU A 69 58.54 -15.59 56.09
CA GLU A 69 57.80 -14.71 55.20
C GLU A 69 58.63 -14.26 54.03
N LYS A 70 58.10 -14.36 52.81
CA LYS A 70 58.72 -13.85 51.59
C LYS A 70 58.32 -12.40 51.42
N PHE A 71 59.27 -11.57 51.03
CA PHE A 71 59.06 -10.16 50.77
C PHE A 71 59.72 -9.77 49.45
N THR A 72 59.20 -8.67 48.85
CA THR A 72 59.77 -8.01 47.66
C THR A 72 59.91 -6.52 48.00
N THR A 73 61.08 -5.95 47.75
CA THR A 73 61.36 -4.52 47.89
C THR A 73 62.09 -4.01 46.65
N ILE A 74 61.98 -2.72 46.40
CA ILE A 74 62.66 -2.05 45.29
C ILE A 74 63.68 -1.06 45.81
N MET A 75 64.93 -1.25 45.45
CA MET A 75 66.03 -0.34 45.78
C MET A 75 65.93 0.93 44.96
N PRO A 76 65.76 2.11 45.58
CA PRO A 76 65.56 3.35 44.81
C PRO A 76 66.81 3.80 44.03
N MET A 77 67.99 3.60 44.61
CA MET A 77 69.32 3.80 43.99
C MET A 77 70.25 2.70 44.37
N TYR A 78 71.31 2.45 43.58
CA TYR A 78 72.33 1.48 43.90
C TYR A 78 73.03 1.87 45.24
N ASP A 79 72.89 1.03 46.23
CA ASP A 79 73.39 1.24 47.57
C ASP A 79 74.51 0.24 47.90
N GLN A 80 75.73 0.73 47.90
CA GLN A 80 76.91 -0.11 48.14
C GLN A 80 77.06 -0.46 49.64
N ASP A 81 76.48 0.34 50.52
CA ASP A 81 76.49 0.08 51.95
C ASP A 81 75.57 -1.07 52.32
N LEU A 82 74.47 -1.27 51.53
CA LEU A 82 73.59 -2.41 51.71
C LEU A 82 74.32 -3.73 51.55
N ILE A 83 75.21 -3.88 50.57
CA ILE A 83 75.98 -5.13 50.35
C ILE A 83 76.88 -5.40 51.56
N ASN A 84 77.54 -4.36 52.08
CA ASN A 84 78.37 -4.45 53.26
C ASN A 84 77.54 -4.80 54.52
N ASP A 85 76.38 -4.26 54.68
CA ASP A 85 75.48 -4.54 55.80
C ASP A 85 74.90 -5.98 55.74
N LEU A 86 74.57 -6.47 54.56
CA LEU A 86 74.16 -7.85 54.32
C LEU A 86 75.26 -8.85 54.62
N ASP A 87 76.52 -8.59 54.21
CA ASP A 87 77.69 -9.43 54.45
C ASP A 87 78.03 -9.50 55.94
N ARG A 88 78.05 -8.31 56.62
CA ARG A 88 78.32 -8.21 58.06
C ARG A 88 77.31 -8.98 58.93
N LYS A 89 76.07 -9.12 58.44
CA LYS A 89 74.97 -9.80 59.16
C LYS A 89 74.85 -11.25 58.76
N GLY A 90 75.68 -11.74 57.82
CA GLY A 90 75.69 -13.15 57.36
C GLY A 90 74.46 -13.55 56.59
N VAL A 91 73.83 -12.62 55.83
CA VAL A 91 72.68 -12.87 54.97
C VAL A 91 73.15 -13.54 53.68
N SER A 92 72.56 -14.65 53.28
CA SER A 92 72.91 -15.35 52.03
C SER A 92 72.39 -14.52 50.86
N MET A 93 73.31 -14.06 50.01
CA MET A 93 73.02 -13.27 48.79
C MET A 93 73.10 -14.17 47.56
N LYS A 94 72.07 -14.12 46.69
CA LYS A 94 72.08 -14.74 45.37
C LYS A 94 71.81 -13.70 44.30
N GLY A 95 72.52 -13.79 43.19
CA GLY A 95 72.25 -13.04 41.95
C GLY A 95 71.51 -13.95 40.97
N GLN A 96 70.53 -13.43 40.29
CA GLN A 96 69.84 -14.15 39.18
C GLN A 96 70.52 -13.76 37.86
N GLU A 97 70.94 -14.75 37.08
CA GLU A 97 71.39 -14.54 35.72
C GLU A 97 70.26 -14.03 34.82
N ALA A 98 70.55 -13.09 33.93
CA ALA A 98 69.59 -12.62 32.96
C ALA A 98 69.25 -13.74 32.02
N GLU A 99 67.99 -14.21 32.00
CA GLU A 99 67.49 -15.09 30.97
C GLU A 99 67.52 -14.36 29.63
N GLU A 100 68.50 -14.58 28.79
CA GLU A 100 68.50 -14.18 27.39
C GLU A 100 67.46 -15.02 26.66
N SER A 101 66.27 -14.48 26.42
CA SER A 101 65.33 -15.09 25.50
C SER A 101 65.99 -15.17 24.13
N GLY A 102 66.15 -16.37 23.59
CA GLY A 102 66.84 -16.58 22.31
C GLY A 102 66.32 -15.66 21.21
N PHE A 103 67.22 -15.08 20.43
CA PHE A 103 66.93 -14.14 19.35
C PHE A 103 65.77 -14.58 18.44
N LEU A 104 65.66 -15.88 18.16
CA LEU A 104 64.56 -16.47 17.38
C LEU A 104 63.18 -16.37 18.08
N THR A 105 63.14 -16.50 19.40
CA THR A 105 61.92 -16.38 20.18
C THR A 105 61.41 -14.95 20.18
N GLN A 106 62.32 -13.99 20.24
CA GLN A 106 61.97 -12.57 20.25
C GLN A 106 61.45 -12.09 18.88
N ILE A 107 62.03 -12.61 17.77
CA ILE A 107 61.52 -12.39 16.42
C ILE A 107 60.14 -13.00 16.28
N PHE A 108 59.95 -14.24 16.74
CA PHE A 108 58.67 -14.91 16.64
C PHE A 108 57.54 -14.16 17.40
N ILE A 109 57.83 -13.76 18.62
CA ILE A 109 56.88 -12.99 19.44
C ILE A 109 56.54 -11.65 18.78
N SER A 110 57.55 -10.96 18.17
CA SER A 110 57.34 -9.65 17.53
C SER A 110 56.57 -9.73 16.21
N TRP A 111 56.82 -10.75 15.40
CA TRP A 111 56.30 -10.88 14.04
C TRP A 111 55.02 -11.72 13.97
N PHE A 112 54.80 -12.61 14.91
CA PHE A 112 53.63 -13.50 14.93
C PHE A 112 52.26 -12.74 14.90
N PRO A 113 52.05 -11.69 15.70
CA PRO A 113 50.81 -10.91 15.63
C PRO A 113 50.60 -10.25 14.26
N MET A 114 51.68 -9.77 13.66
CA MET A 114 51.64 -9.14 12.32
C MET A 114 51.31 -10.16 11.23
N LEU A 115 51.93 -11.33 11.29
CA LEU A 115 51.66 -12.42 10.33
C LEU A 115 50.25 -12.97 10.50
N LEU A 116 49.73 -13.02 11.73
CA LEU A 116 48.36 -13.42 12.03
C LEU A 116 47.37 -12.42 11.46
N LEU A 117 47.59 -11.11 11.63
CA LEU A 117 46.78 -10.05 11.04
C LEU A 117 46.80 -10.12 9.51
N ILE A 118 47.93 -10.33 8.90
CA ILE A 118 48.06 -10.50 7.44
C ILE A 118 47.30 -11.75 6.99
N GLY A 119 47.41 -12.86 7.70
CA GLY A 119 46.69 -14.10 7.43
C GLY A 119 45.18 -13.93 7.52
N VAL A 120 44.69 -13.24 8.56
CA VAL A 120 43.27 -12.89 8.74
C VAL A 120 42.83 -11.94 7.62
N TRP A 121 43.64 -10.95 7.26
CA TRP A 121 43.33 -10.03 6.17
C TRP A 121 43.27 -10.73 4.80
N ILE A 122 44.20 -11.63 4.49
CA ILE A 122 44.16 -12.45 3.27
C ILE A 122 42.97 -13.39 3.27
N PHE A 123 42.62 -13.97 4.43
CA PHE A 123 41.40 -14.79 4.58
C PHE A 123 40.14 -14.00 4.30
N PHE A 124 40.00 -12.81 4.90
CA PHE A 124 38.86 -11.90 4.61
C PHE A 124 38.83 -11.46 3.15
N MET A 125 40.00 -11.13 2.56
CA MET A 125 40.08 -10.78 1.13
C MET A 125 39.67 -11.95 0.23
N ARG A 126 40.09 -13.18 0.53
CA ARG A 126 39.66 -14.38 -0.21
C ARG A 126 38.15 -14.65 -0.02
N GLN A 127 37.64 -14.45 1.16
CA GLN A 127 36.19 -14.60 1.44
C GLN A 127 35.38 -13.54 0.73
N MET A 128 35.82 -12.29 0.68
CA MET A 128 35.22 -11.22 -0.11
C MET A 128 35.33 -11.47 -1.63
N GLN A 129 36.40 -12.01 -2.13
CA GLN A 129 36.54 -12.36 -3.55
C GLN A 129 35.76 -13.62 -3.94
N GLY A 130 35.58 -14.57 -3.05
CA GLY A 130 34.82 -15.81 -3.31
C GLY A 130 33.29 -15.69 -3.14
N GLY A 131 32.79 -14.73 -2.38
CA GLY A 131 31.36 -14.54 -2.09
C GLY A 131 30.77 -13.17 -2.44
N GLY A 132 31.59 -12.13 -2.51
CA GLY A 132 31.13 -10.74 -2.63
C GLY A 132 30.99 -10.22 -4.06
N GLY A 133 31.65 -10.82 -5.04
CA GLY A 133 31.58 -10.36 -6.42
C GLY A 133 30.24 -10.63 -7.12
N LYS A 134 29.49 -11.63 -6.68
CA LYS A 134 28.14 -11.92 -7.21
C LYS A 134 27.06 -11.06 -6.57
N GLY A 135 27.23 -10.56 -5.35
CA GLY A 135 26.25 -9.71 -4.68
C GLY A 135 26.24 -8.27 -5.20
N ALA A 136 27.40 -7.65 -5.35
CA ALA A 136 27.51 -6.27 -5.82
C ALA A 136 27.15 -6.09 -7.30
N MET A 137 27.41 -7.09 -8.16
CA MET A 137 26.95 -7.09 -9.55
C MET A 137 25.47 -7.49 -9.72
N SER A 138 24.82 -8.01 -8.68
CA SER A 138 23.41 -8.40 -8.72
C SER A 138 22.45 -7.22 -8.55
N PHE A 139 22.86 -6.09 -7.99
CA PHE A 139 22.00 -4.92 -7.80
C PHE A 139 21.55 -4.26 -9.11
N GLY A 140 22.33 -4.38 -10.17
CA GLY A 140 21.99 -3.83 -11.49
C GLY A 140 21.21 -4.76 -12.40
N LYS A 141 20.89 -6.00 -11.97
CA LYS A 141 20.11 -6.92 -12.81
C LYS A 141 18.64 -6.53 -12.80
N SER A 142 18.01 -6.62 -13.96
CA SER A 142 16.59 -6.36 -14.14
C SER A 142 15.74 -7.28 -13.24
N LYS A 143 14.73 -6.70 -12.58
CA LYS A 143 13.65 -7.42 -11.88
C LYS A 143 12.53 -7.83 -12.83
N ALA A 144 12.64 -7.56 -14.13
CA ALA A 144 11.61 -7.89 -15.11
C ALA A 144 11.33 -9.39 -15.08
N LYS A 145 10.04 -9.73 -15.00
CA LYS A 145 9.58 -11.10 -15.09
C LYS A 145 9.43 -11.45 -16.57
N LEU A 146 10.26 -12.36 -17.05
CA LEU A 146 10.04 -12.97 -18.35
C LEU A 146 8.93 -14.01 -18.21
N MET A 147 7.84 -13.82 -18.95
CA MET A 147 6.80 -14.82 -19.16
C MET A 147 6.98 -15.41 -20.54
N SER A 148 7.27 -16.72 -20.61
CA SER A 148 7.36 -17.45 -21.86
C SER A 148 5.97 -17.58 -22.50
N GLU A 149 5.93 -17.85 -23.80
CA GLU A 149 4.68 -18.03 -24.57
C GLU A 149 3.71 -19.00 -23.91
N ASP A 150 4.19 -20.13 -23.39
CA ASP A 150 3.39 -21.16 -22.73
C ASP A 150 2.73 -20.68 -21.41
N GLN A 151 3.26 -19.65 -20.80
CA GLN A 151 2.74 -19.09 -19.53
C GLN A 151 1.62 -18.06 -19.76
N ILE A 152 1.54 -17.48 -20.96
CA ILE A 152 0.56 -16.45 -21.29
C ILE A 152 -0.67 -17.13 -21.94
N LYS A 153 -1.67 -17.43 -21.12
CA LYS A 153 -2.93 -18.05 -21.59
C LYS A 153 -4.00 -17.02 -21.95
N THR A 154 -3.76 -15.76 -21.66
CA THR A 154 -4.72 -14.66 -21.88
C THR A 154 -4.75 -14.28 -23.34
N THR A 155 -5.95 -14.24 -23.93
CA THR A 155 -6.21 -13.84 -25.32
C THR A 155 -7.20 -12.68 -25.37
N PHE A 156 -7.46 -12.11 -26.55
CA PHE A 156 -8.49 -11.08 -26.72
C PHE A 156 -9.90 -11.54 -26.33
N GLY A 157 -10.17 -12.86 -26.29
CA GLY A 157 -11.42 -13.41 -25.79
C GLY A 157 -11.63 -13.25 -24.27
N ASP A 158 -10.55 -13.02 -23.52
CA ASP A 158 -10.58 -12.79 -22.06
C ASP A 158 -10.65 -11.31 -21.70
N VAL A 159 -10.42 -10.42 -22.67
CA VAL A 159 -10.54 -8.98 -22.54
C VAL A 159 -11.89 -8.55 -23.09
N ALA A 160 -12.69 -7.86 -22.30
CA ALA A 160 -14.02 -7.41 -22.67
C ALA A 160 -14.21 -5.92 -22.37
N GLY A 161 -15.13 -5.25 -23.04
CA GLY A 161 -15.52 -3.88 -22.75
C GLY A 161 -14.53 -2.79 -23.17
N CYS A 162 -13.64 -3.08 -24.11
CA CYS A 162 -12.71 -2.12 -24.70
C CYS A 162 -12.45 -2.45 -26.18
N ASP A 163 -13.53 -2.58 -26.95
CA ASP A 163 -13.46 -3.08 -28.32
C ASP A 163 -12.67 -2.12 -29.23
N GLU A 164 -12.79 -0.80 -29.04
CA GLU A 164 -12.00 0.20 -29.77
C GLU A 164 -10.50 0.07 -29.50
N ALA A 165 -10.13 -0.07 -28.21
CA ALA A 165 -8.72 -0.28 -27.84
C ALA A 165 -8.16 -1.60 -28.39
N LYS A 166 -8.98 -2.66 -28.50
CA LYS A 166 -8.59 -3.93 -29.14
C LYS A 166 -8.36 -3.76 -30.63
N GLU A 167 -9.23 -2.99 -31.32
CA GLU A 167 -9.08 -2.71 -32.74
C GLU A 167 -7.79 -1.94 -33.02
N ASP A 168 -7.50 -0.93 -32.21
CA ASP A 168 -6.26 -0.13 -32.29
C ASP A 168 -4.99 -0.96 -32.17
N VAL A 169 -5.01 -2.01 -31.31
CA VAL A 169 -3.83 -2.85 -31.08
C VAL A 169 -3.80 -4.12 -31.95
N LYS A 170 -4.84 -4.41 -32.71
CA LYS A 170 -4.91 -5.59 -33.56
C LYS A 170 -3.84 -5.56 -34.66
N GLU A 171 -3.61 -4.41 -35.25
CA GLU A 171 -2.55 -4.20 -36.25
C GLU A 171 -1.16 -4.59 -35.70
N LEU A 172 -0.92 -4.33 -34.39
CA LEU A 172 0.31 -4.71 -33.70
C LEU A 172 0.47 -6.23 -33.59
N VAL A 173 -0.62 -6.93 -33.28
CA VAL A 173 -0.63 -8.39 -33.22
C VAL A 173 -0.35 -8.99 -34.59
N ASP A 174 -0.97 -8.44 -35.63
CA ASP A 174 -0.75 -8.90 -37.01
C ASP A 174 0.70 -8.71 -37.44
N TYR A 175 1.33 -7.60 -37.04
CA TYR A 175 2.76 -7.40 -37.30
C TYR A 175 3.65 -8.37 -36.55
N LEU A 176 3.43 -8.56 -35.26
CA LEU A 176 4.23 -9.50 -34.48
C LEU A 176 4.15 -10.93 -35.02
N LYS A 177 3.00 -11.30 -35.61
CA LYS A 177 2.80 -12.59 -36.31
C LYS A 177 3.51 -12.65 -37.65
N GLU A 178 3.43 -11.57 -38.47
CA GLU A 178 3.94 -11.54 -39.83
C GLU A 178 4.67 -10.23 -40.17
N PRO A 179 5.86 -9.97 -39.58
CA PRO A 179 6.56 -8.70 -39.77
C PRO A 179 6.95 -8.41 -41.23
N THR A 180 7.23 -9.45 -42.01
CA THR A 180 7.67 -9.33 -43.41
C THR A 180 6.61 -8.74 -44.34
N LYS A 181 5.33 -8.89 -44.03
CA LYS A 181 4.22 -8.34 -44.81
C LYS A 181 4.21 -6.81 -44.79
N PHE A 182 4.44 -6.22 -43.63
CA PHE A 182 4.43 -4.76 -43.45
C PHE A 182 5.72 -4.14 -43.99
N GLN A 183 6.86 -4.77 -43.80
CA GLN A 183 8.17 -4.32 -44.32
C GLN A 183 8.19 -4.21 -45.82
N LYS A 184 7.57 -5.14 -46.57
CA LYS A 184 7.47 -5.11 -48.03
C LYS A 184 6.70 -3.91 -48.56
N LEU A 185 5.77 -3.36 -47.78
CA LEU A 185 4.95 -2.20 -48.15
C LEU A 185 5.57 -0.87 -47.66
N GLY A 186 6.75 -0.90 -47.00
CA GLY A 186 7.41 0.28 -46.47
C GLY A 186 6.74 0.85 -45.19
N GLY A 187 5.79 0.13 -44.61
CA GLY A 187 5.15 0.51 -43.37
C GLY A 187 6.13 0.43 -42.20
N ARG A 188 6.19 1.48 -41.39
CA ARG A 188 6.90 1.49 -40.12
C ARG A 188 5.91 1.29 -39.00
N ILE A 189 6.24 0.41 -38.07
CA ILE A 189 5.41 0.13 -36.91
C ILE A 189 5.84 1.01 -35.76
N PRO A 190 4.87 1.39 -34.89
CA PRO A 190 5.19 2.15 -33.71
C PRO A 190 6.17 1.39 -32.85
N THR A 191 7.24 2.05 -32.43
CA THR A 191 8.27 1.51 -31.54
C THR A 191 7.71 1.31 -30.14
N GLY A 192 6.77 2.18 -29.76
CA GLY A 192 6.13 2.13 -28.46
C GLY A 192 4.66 2.54 -28.47
N ILE A 193 3.89 1.91 -27.60
CA ILE A 193 2.47 2.19 -27.37
C ILE A 193 2.27 2.57 -25.91
N LEU A 194 1.54 3.66 -25.69
CA LEU A 194 1.12 4.10 -24.37
C LEU A 194 -0.36 3.79 -24.17
N LEU A 195 -0.66 2.90 -23.22
CA LEU A 195 -2.02 2.62 -22.77
C LEU A 195 -2.41 3.63 -21.70
N VAL A 196 -3.43 4.43 -21.97
CA VAL A 196 -3.90 5.51 -21.10
C VAL A 196 -5.32 5.21 -20.63
N GLY A 197 -5.64 5.49 -19.37
CA GLY A 197 -7.01 5.38 -18.88
C GLY A 197 -7.11 5.25 -17.36
N PRO A 198 -8.32 5.32 -16.80
CA PRO A 198 -8.55 5.17 -15.37
C PRO A 198 -8.00 3.86 -14.80
N PRO A 199 -7.74 3.79 -13.47
CA PRO A 199 -7.35 2.54 -12.84
C PRO A 199 -8.45 1.48 -12.99
N GLY A 200 -8.05 0.21 -13.06
CA GLY A 200 -8.99 -0.91 -13.13
C GLY A 200 -9.62 -1.17 -14.50
N THR A 201 -9.30 -0.42 -15.55
CA THR A 201 -9.88 -0.60 -16.91
C THR A 201 -9.28 -1.75 -17.71
N GLY A 202 -8.26 -2.46 -17.18
CA GLY A 202 -7.70 -3.66 -17.81
C GLY A 202 -6.49 -3.41 -18.70
N LYS A 203 -5.78 -2.28 -18.59
CA LYS A 203 -4.56 -1.96 -19.38
C LYS A 203 -3.51 -3.07 -19.34
N THR A 204 -3.17 -3.55 -18.15
CA THR A 204 -2.23 -4.67 -17.96
C THR A 204 -2.75 -5.97 -18.56
N LEU A 205 -4.07 -6.21 -18.50
CA LEU A 205 -4.71 -7.39 -19.10
C LEU A 205 -4.66 -7.33 -20.62
N LEU A 206 -4.93 -6.15 -21.21
CA LEU A 206 -4.86 -5.92 -22.66
C LEU A 206 -3.42 -6.14 -23.17
N ALA A 207 -2.40 -5.63 -22.48
CA ALA A 207 -1.00 -5.87 -22.84
C ALA A 207 -0.62 -7.35 -22.82
N LYS A 208 -1.10 -8.11 -21.83
CA LYS A 208 -0.92 -9.57 -21.78
C LYS A 208 -1.67 -10.28 -22.92
N ALA A 209 -2.87 -9.80 -23.27
CA ALA A 209 -3.66 -10.38 -24.35
C ALA A 209 -3.01 -10.15 -25.72
N ILE A 210 -2.36 -8.99 -25.94
CA ILE A 210 -1.57 -8.72 -27.16
C ILE A 210 -0.46 -9.77 -27.28
N ALA A 211 0.30 -10.00 -26.21
CA ALA A 211 1.39 -10.98 -26.22
C ALA A 211 0.90 -12.41 -26.43
N GLY A 212 -0.19 -12.81 -25.75
CA GLY A 212 -0.79 -14.14 -25.89
C GLY A 212 -1.39 -14.38 -27.25
N GLU A 213 -2.02 -13.37 -27.86
CA GLU A 213 -2.58 -13.45 -29.20
C GLU A 213 -1.47 -13.50 -30.28
N ALA A 214 -0.39 -12.73 -30.09
CA ALA A 214 0.76 -12.73 -30.97
C ALA A 214 1.69 -13.96 -30.76
N LYS A 215 1.56 -14.67 -29.62
CA LYS A 215 2.42 -15.78 -29.20
C LYS A 215 3.90 -15.37 -29.14
N VAL A 216 4.19 -14.28 -28.46
CA VAL A 216 5.55 -13.75 -28.27
C VAL A 216 5.90 -13.66 -26.78
N PRO A 217 7.19 -13.75 -26.41
CA PRO A 217 7.65 -13.52 -25.03
C PRO A 217 7.24 -12.14 -24.50
N PHE A 218 6.91 -12.10 -23.22
CA PHE A 218 6.41 -10.90 -22.55
C PHE A 218 7.27 -10.58 -21.31
N PHE A 219 7.97 -9.45 -21.37
CA PHE A 219 8.72 -8.91 -20.25
C PHE A 219 7.85 -7.93 -19.50
N THR A 220 7.59 -8.13 -18.22
CA THR A 220 6.78 -7.21 -17.41
C THR A 220 7.58 -6.67 -16.24
N ILE A 221 7.47 -5.36 -16.04
CA ILE A 221 8.09 -4.61 -14.95
C ILE A 221 7.19 -3.46 -14.54
N SER A 222 7.21 -3.05 -13.26
CA SER A 222 6.58 -1.81 -12.81
C SER A 222 7.57 -0.65 -12.91
N GLY A 223 7.08 0.54 -13.28
CA GLY A 223 7.88 1.77 -13.23
C GLY A 223 8.50 2.01 -11.86
N SER A 224 7.82 1.62 -10.79
CA SER A 224 8.34 1.71 -9.42
C SER A 224 9.58 0.84 -9.17
N ASP A 225 9.76 -0.28 -9.90
CA ASP A 225 10.94 -1.15 -9.78
C ASP A 225 12.24 -0.50 -10.28
N PHE A 226 12.13 0.57 -11.04
CA PHE A 226 13.27 1.36 -11.50
C PHE A 226 13.69 2.45 -10.52
N VAL A 227 12.81 2.83 -9.57
CA VAL A 227 13.10 3.86 -8.57
C VAL A 227 13.85 3.22 -7.40
N GLU A 228 15.13 3.55 -7.27
CA GLU A 228 15.99 3.03 -6.19
C GLU A 228 16.70 4.20 -5.48
N MET A 229 17.24 3.93 -4.30
CA MET A 229 17.96 4.96 -3.54
C MET A 229 19.40 5.21 -4.05
N PHE A 230 19.94 4.27 -4.84
CA PHE A 230 21.31 4.35 -5.34
C PHE A 230 21.32 4.83 -6.79
N VAL A 231 22.03 5.92 -7.04
CA VAL A 231 22.18 6.53 -8.36
C VAL A 231 22.77 5.52 -9.37
N GLY A 232 22.11 5.40 -10.52
CA GLY A 232 22.55 4.55 -11.64
C GLY A 232 22.06 3.11 -11.61
N VAL A 233 21.45 2.62 -10.51
CA VAL A 233 20.90 1.26 -10.43
C VAL A 233 19.68 1.12 -11.34
N GLY A 234 18.76 2.09 -11.33
CA GLY A 234 17.59 2.12 -12.21
C GLY A 234 18.01 2.11 -13.69
N ALA A 235 18.92 2.97 -14.07
CA ALA A 235 19.45 3.03 -15.43
C ALA A 235 20.12 1.70 -15.87
N SER A 236 20.84 1.03 -14.97
CA SER A 236 21.45 -0.28 -15.26
C SER A 236 20.39 -1.36 -15.47
N ARG A 237 19.29 -1.35 -14.70
CA ARG A 237 18.17 -2.29 -14.89
C ARG A 237 17.42 -2.06 -16.19
N VAL A 238 17.23 -0.81 -16.59
CA VAL A 238 16.64 -0.47 -17.89
C VAL A 238 17.51 -1.11 -18.99
N ARG A 239 18.82 -0.86 -19.00
CA ARG A 239 19.73 -1.41 -20.02
C ARG A 239 19.70 -2.93 -20.05
N ASP A 240 19.81 -3.60 -18.90
CA ASP A 240 19.79 -5.06 -18.80
C ASP A 240 18.46 -5.65 -19.33
N MET A 241 17.32 -5.01 -19.03
CA MET A 241 16.01 -5.44 -19.54
C MET A 241 15.94 -5.32 -21.07
N PHE A 242 16.36 -4.19 -21.63
CA PHE A 242 16.35 -3.98 -23.08
C PHE A 242 17.31 -4.92 -23.81
N GLU A 243 18.50 -5.19 -23.25
CA GLU A 243 19.44 -6.20 -23.78
C GLU A 243 18.85 -7.62 -23.77
N GLN A 244 18.13 -7.99 -22.70
CA GLN A 244 17.47 -9.28 -22.62
C GLN A 244 16.33 -9.40 -23.65
N ALA A 245 15.55 -8.35 -23.83
CA ALA A 245 14.49 -8.29 -24.81
C ALA A 245 15.01 -8.40 -26.25
N LYS A 246 16.11 -7.70 -26.59
CA LYS A 246 16.76 -7.83 -27.89
C LYS A 246 17.21 -9.26 -28.22
N LYS A 247 17.68 -10.01 -27.21
CA LYS A 247 18.07 -11.42 -27.36
C LYS A 247 16.86 -12.35 -27.54
N SER A 248 15.66 -11.92 -27.14
CA SER A 248 14.43 -12.71 -27.16
C SER A 248 13.44 -12.24 -28.23
N ALA A 249 13.87 -11.39 -29.16
CA ALA A 249 13.04 -10.86 -30.22
C ALA A 249 12.54 -11.98 -31.19
N PRO A 250 11.28 -11.93 -31.65
CA PRO A 250 10.26 -10.87 -31.38
C PRO A 250 9.65 -11.00 -29.98
N CYS A 251 9.49 -9.87 -29.26
CA CYS A 251 8.96 -9.85 -27.92
C CYS A 251 8.30 -8.51 -27.56
N ILE A 252 7.56 -8.49 -26.46
CA ILE A 252 6.96 -7.30 -25.90
C ILE A 252 7.61 -6.96 -24.56
N ILE A 253 7.99 -5.69 -24.35
CA ILE A 253 8.33 -5.12 -23.06
C ILE A 253 7.12 -4.36 -22.55
N PHE A 254 6.61 -4.72 -21.39
CA PHE A 254 5.51 -4.02 -20.74
C PHE A 254 5.98 -3.31 -19.47
N ILE A 255 5.76 -2.00 -19.42
CA ILE A 255 6.10 -1.15 -18.29
C ILE A 255 4.79 -0.62 -17.68
N ASP A 256 4.41 -1.16 -16.55
CA ASP A 256 3.23 -0.67 -15.82
C ASP A 256 3.59 0.56 -14.98
N GLU A 257 2.63 1.44 -14.74
CA GLU A 257 2.82 2.66 -13.93
C GLU A 257 4.04 3.49 -14.36
N ILE A 258 4.18 3.75 -15.66
CA ILE A 258 5.35 4.47 -16.20
C ILE A 258 5.51 5.88 -15.61
N ASP A 259 4.44 6.48 -15.12
CA ASP A 259 4.43 7.78 -14.43
C ASP A 259 5.29 7.79 -13.15
N ALA A 260 5.63 6.63 -12.59
CA ALA A 260 6.57 6.55 -11.47
C ALA A 260 7.98 7.04 -11.85
N VAL A 261 8.40 6.82 -13.11
CA VAL A 261 9.72 7.20 -13.65
C VAL A 261 9.63 8.34 -14.65
N GLY A 262 8.57 8.33 -15.47
CA GLY A 262 8.38 9.22 -16.62
C GLY A 262 7.81 10.59 -16.30
N ARG A 263 7.79 11.03 -15.04
CA ARG A 263 7.21 12.30 -14.62
C ARG A 263 8.02 13.50 -15.13
N GLN A 264 7.31 14.59 -15.50
CA GLN A 264 7.91 15.86 -15.91
C GLN A 264 8.95 16.38 -14.91
N ARG A 265 10.01 16.99 -15.44
CA ARG A 265 11.08 17.63 -14.68
C ARG A 265 10.50 18.79 -13.88
N GLY A 266 10.28 18.57 -12.59
CA GLY A 266 9.77 19.59 -11.68
C GLY A 266 10.88 20.12 -10.81
N ALA A 267 10.82 21.37 -10.42
CA ALA A 267 11.72 22.02 -9.47
C ALA A 267 11.51 21.46 -8.05
N GLY A 268 11.93 20.23 -7.80
CA GLY A 268 11.94 19.60 -6.47
C GLY A 268 13.36 19.60 -5.90
N VAL A 269 13.55 20.21 -4.75
CA VAL A 269 14.81 20.20 -4.00
C VAL A 269 14.90 18.87 -3.24
N GLY A 270 15.63 17.86 -3.79
CA GLY A 270 15.88 16.61 -3.07
C GLY A 270 16.56 15.55 -3.92
N GLY A 271 17.58 14.86 -3.38
CA GLY A 271 18.47 13.92 -4.08
C GLY A 271 17.83 12.65 -4.69
N GLY A 272 16.50 12.47 -4.62
CA GLY A 272 15.79 11.38 -5.30
C GLY A 272 15.31 11.71 -6.72
N HIS A 273 15.51 12.96 -7.17
CA HIS A 273 15.12 13.38 -8.51
C HIS A 273 16.17 13.00 -9.57
N ASP A 274 17.46 13.09 -9.22
CA ASP A 274 18.57 12.83 -10.13
C ASP A 274 18.57 11.37 -10.61
N GLU A 275 18.21 10.43 -9.75
CA GLU A 275 18.17 9.01 -10.10
C GLU A 275 17.02 8.70 -11.07
N ARG A 276 15.82 9.26 -10.83
CA ARG A 276 14.67 9.10 -11.74
C ARG A 276 14.95 9.71 -13.10
N GLU A 277 15.54 10.90 -13.14
CA GLU A 277 15.89 11.57 -14.38
C GLU A 277 16.96 10.79 -15.15
N GLN A 278 17.96 10.24 -14.48
CA GLN A 278 18.96 9.37 -15.10
C GLN A 278 18.34 8.10 -15.69
N THR A 279 17.40 7.50 -14.95
CA THR A 279 16.66 6.31 -15.40
C THR A 279 15.78 6.61 -16.59
N LEU A 280 15.05 7.73 -16.57
CA LEU A 280 14.26 8.20 -17.69
C LEU A 280 15.12 8.44 -18.93
N ASN A 281 16.23 9.16 -18.77
CA ASN A 281 17.17 9.43 -19.89
C ASN A 281 17.73 8.13 -20.46
N GLN A 282 18.06 7.13 -19.63
CA GLN A 282 18.49 5.82 -20.11
C GLN A 282 17.38 5.11 -20.89
N MET A 283 16.13 5.16 -20.41
CA MET A 283 14.98 4.59 -21.13
C MET A 283 14.78 5.24 -22.50
N LEU A 284 14.89 6.57 -22.58
CA LEU A 284 14.81 7.30 -23.85
C LEU A 284 15.94 6.88 -24.82
N VAL A 285 17.18 6.72 -24.32
CA VAL A 285 18.32 6.27 -25.12
C VAL A 285 18.11 4.83 -25.64
N GLU A 286 17.61 3.92 -24.80
CA GLU A 286 17.35 2.54 -25.22
C GLU A 286 16.21 2.47 -26.26
N MET A 287 15.18 3.30 -26.11
CA MET A 287 14.07 3.38 -27.09
C MET A 287 14.55 3.99 -28.43
N ASP A 288 15.33 5.05 -28.38
CA ASP A 288 15.90 5.69 -29.59
C ASP A 288 16.92 4.76 -30.30
N GLY A 289 17.51 3.81 -29.55
CA GLY A 289 18.48 2.82 -30.08
C GLY A 289 17.82 1.61 -30.74
N PHE A 290 16.49 1.55 -30.86
CA PHE A 290 15.81 0.54 -31.67
C PHE A 290 15.80 0.95 -33.13
N GLU A 291 16.58 0.27 -33.94
CA GLU A 291 16.36 0.31 -35.37
C GLU A 291 15.06 -0.45 -35.66
N GLY A 292 14.11 0.14 -36.41
CA GLY A 292 12.73 -0.33 -36.59
C GLY A 292 12.51 -1.76 -37.11
N ASN A 293 13.52 -2.62 -37.07
CA ASN A 293 13.52 -4.00 -37.52
C ASN A 293 13.87 -5.03 -36.41
N GLU A 294 14.11 -4.60 -35.17
CA GLU A 294 14.56 -5.52 -34.11
C GLU A 294 13.44 -6.40 -33.54
N GLY A 295 12.17 -6.15 -33.90
CA GLY A 295 11.05 -7.00 -33.45
C GLY A 295 10.70 -6.85 -31.96
N VAL A 296 11.21 -5.83 -31.26
CA VAL A 296 10.87 -5.52 -29.88
C VAL A 296 9.86 -4.36 -29.86
N ILE A 297 8.76 -4.53 -29.16
CA ILE A 297 7.73 -3.49 -29.00
C ILE A 297 7.63 -3.14 -27.53
N VAL A 298 7.67 -1.84 -27.22
CA VAL A 298 7.50 -1.35 -25.85
C VAL A 298 6.05 -0.91 -25.64
N ILE A 299 5.37 -1.50 -24.67
CA ILE A 299 4.04 -1.07 -24.25
C ILE A 299 4.17 -0.51 -22.84
N ALA A 300 3.71 0.72 -22.62
CA ALA A 300 3.64 1.29 -21.28
C ALA A 300 2.18 1.55 -20.89
N ALA A 301 1.89 1.53 -19.61
CA ALA A 301 0.58 1.89 -19.06
C ALA A 301 0.70 3.00 -18.02
N THR A 302 -0.26 3.93 -18.05
CA THR A 302 -0.39 5.00 -17.06
C THR A 302 -1.84 5.33 -16.77
N ASN A 303 -2.11 5.77 -15.55
CA ASN A 303 -3.38 6.35 -15.17
C ASN A 303 -3.36 7.89 -15.26
N ARG A 304 -2.17 8.48 -15.44
CA ARG A 304 -1.94 9.93 -15.42
C ARG A 304 -1.07 10.40 -16.57
N PRO A 305 -1.63 10.50 -17.77
CA PRO A 305 -0.86 10.98 -18.93
C PRO A 305 -0.40 12.43 -18.79
N ASP A 306 -1.11 13.23 -17.99
CA ASP A 306 -0.85 14.66 -17.71
C ASP A 306 0.50 14.90 -17.04
N VAL A 307 1.00 13.96 -16.26
CA VAL A 307 2.27 14.11 -15.53
C VAL A 307 3.49 13.63 -16.30
N LEU A 308 3.30 12.99 -17.47
CA LEU A 308 4.40 12.40 -18.23
C LEU A 308 5.27 13.48 -18.92
N ASP A 309 6.59 13.22 -18.97
CA ASP A 309 7.52 14.05 -19.73
C ASP A 309 7.21 13.98 -21.24
N ALA A 310 7.05 15.15 -21.86
CA ALA A 310 6.77 15.27 -23.29
C ALA A 310 7.83 14.56 -24.17
N ALA A 311 9.04 14.34 -23.66
CA ALA A 311 10.08 13.61 -24.38
C ALA A 311 9.72 12.13 -24.62
N LEU A 312 8.90 11.52 -23.75
CA LEU A 312 8.40 10.15 -23.95
C LEU A 312 7.41 10.04 -25.11
N LEU A 313 6.66 11.11 -25.37
CA LEU A 313 5.58 11.14 -26.36
C LEU A 313 6.07 11.58 -27.77
N ARG A 314 7.39 11.74 -27.96
CA ARG A 314 7.95 12.09 -29.26
C ARG A 314 7.92 10.90 -30.22
N PRO A 315 7.76 11.16 -31.55
CA PRO A 315 7.85 10.11 -32.56
C PRO A 315 9.14 9.28 -32.43
N GLY A 316 9.01 7.95 -32.59
CA GLY A 316 10.10 6.98 -32.39
C GLY A 316 10.19 6.42 -30.97
N ARG A 317 9.32 6.87 -30.05
CA ARG A 317 9.21 6.39 -28.65
C ARG A 317 7.80 5.87 -28.40
N PHE A 318 6.98 6.54 -27.57
CA PHE A 318 5.55 6.24 -27.44
C PHE A 318 4.76 7.07 -28.46
N ASP A 319 4.86 6.68 -29.70
CA ASP A 319 4.27 7.40 -30.84
C ASP A 319 2.80 7.06 -31.08
N ARG A 320 2.27 6.02 -30.44
CA ARG A 320 0.83 5.69 -30.43
C ARG A 320 0.29 5.69 -29.00
N GLN A 321 -0.81 6.41 -28.81
CA GLN A 321 -1.57 6.38 -27.56
C GLN A 321 -2.88 5.62 -27.80
N VAL A 322 -3.18 4.65 -26.93
CA VAL A 322 -4.42 3.88 -26.95
C VAL A 322 -5.17 4.16 -25.66
N VAL A 323 -6.38 4.69 -25.78
CA VAL A 323 -7.21 5.03 -24.63
C VAL A 323 -8.05 3.81 -24.23
N VAL A 324 -7.87 3.35 -23.00
CA VAL A 324 -8.67 2.28 -22.38
C VAL A 324 -9.59 2.93 -21.36
N GLY A 325 -10.75 3.39 -21.82
CA GLY A 325 -11.75 4.09 -21.03
C GLY A 325 -12.53 3.16 -20.07
N LEU A 326 -13.45 3.76 -19.32
CA LEU A 326 -14.45 2.99 -18.58
C LEU A 326 -15.40 2.31 -19.58
N PRO A 327 -15.85 1.06 -19.28
CA PRO A 327 -16.73 0.35 -20.18
C PRO A 327 -18.15 0.95 -20.19
N ASP A 328 -18.76 0.99 -21.37
CA ASP A 328 -20.19 1.29 -21.54
C ASP A 328 -21.07 0.14 -21.01
N VAL A 329 -22.39 0.29 -21.06
CA VAL A 329 -23.34 -0.73 -20.57
C VAL A 329 -23.09 -2.10 -21.21
N ARG A 330 -22.79 -2.14 -22.52
CA ARG A 330 -22.53 -3.39 -23.24
C ARG A 330 -21.19 -4.01 -22.81
N GLY A 331 -20.18 -3.16 -22.68
CA GLY A 331 -18.85 -3.57 -22.17
C GLY A 331 -18.93 -4.12 -20.76
N ARG A 332 -19.70 -3.48 -19.87
CA ARG A 332 -19.91 -3.97 -18.49
C ARG A 332 -20.62 -5.33 -18.50
N GLU A 333 -21.62 -5.51 -19.35
CA GLU A 333 -22.28 -6.82 -19.49
C GLU A 333 -21.31 -7.90 -19.98
N GLN A 334 -20.45 -7.59 -20.95
CA GLN A 334 -19.43 -8.54 -21.45
C GLN A 334 -18.42 -8.89 -20.34
N ILE A 335 -17.93 -7.90 -19.60
CA ILE A 335 -16.99 -8.08 -18.47
C ILE A 335 -17.60 -8.95 -17.39
N LEU A 336 -18.86 -8.66 -16.99
CA LEU A 336 -19.59 -9.47 -16.02
C LEU A 336 -19.68 -10.93 -16.47
N LYS A 337 -20.06 -11.19 -17.72
CA LYS A 337 -20.11 -12.55 -18.29
C LYS A 337 -18.77 -13.27 -18.20
N VAL A 338 -17.65 -12.56 -18.39
CA VAL A 338 -16.31 -13.15 -18.26
C VAL A 338 -16.03 -13.57 -16.82
N HIS A 339 -16.30 -12.68 -15.85
CA HIS A 339 -16.02 -12.96 -14.43
C HIS A 339 -16.99 -13.97 -13.81
N MET A 340 -18.24 -13.98 -14.27
CA MET A 340 -19.29 -14.91 -13.82
C MET A 340 -19.08 -16.36 -14.26
N ARG A 341 -18.26 -16.63 -15.28
CA ARG A 341 -18.01 -18.01 -15.79
C ARG A 341 -17.54 -18.99 -14.72
N LYS A 342 -16.91 -18.50 -13.64
CA LYS A 342 -16.33 -19.34 -12.58
C LYS A 342 -17.19 -19.42 -11.32
N VAL A 343 -18.37 -18.78 -11.33
CA VAL A 343 -19.25 -18.68 -10.17
C VAL A 343 -20.53 -19.48 -10.44
N PRO A 344 -20.99 -20.32 -9.51
CA PRO A 344 -22.27 -21.00 -9.64
C PRO A 344 -23.41 -19.98 -9.46
N LEU A 345 -24.13 -19.68 -10.53
CA LEU A 345 -25.19 -18.69 -10.58
C LEU A 345 -26.57 -19.33 -10.57
N ALA A 346 -27.53 -18.65 -9.98
CA ALA A 346 -28.95 -18.98 -10.08
C ALA A 346 -29.52 -18.46 -11.41
N ASP A 347 -30.67 -19.04 -11.84
CA ASP A 347 -31.29 -18.69 -13.12
C ASP A 347 -31.87 -17.27 -13.18
N ASP A 348 -32.07 -16.62 -12.03
CA ASP A 348 -32.56 -15.25 -11.91
C ASP A 348 -31.51 -14.19 -12.23
N VAL A 349 -30.21 -14.55 -12.21
CA VAL A 349 -29.11 -13.62 -12.42
C VAL A 349 -28.99 -13.19 -13.88
N LYS A 350 -29.23 -11.91 -14.13
CA LYS A 350 -29.15 -11.29 -15.45
C LYS A 350 -28.01 -10.26 -15.49
N ALA A 351 -26.91 -10.62 -16.17
CA ALA A 351 -25.76 -9.71 -16.32
C ALA A 351 -26.14 -8.34 -16.92
N SER A 352 -27.15 -8.28 -17.80
CA SER A 352 -27.62 -7.04 -18.40
C SER A 352 -28.30 -6.09 -17.38
N VAL A 353 -28.99 -6.64 -16.36
CA VAL A 353 -29.60 -5.86 -15.29
C VAL A 353 -28.50 -5.28 -14.38
N ILE A 354 -27.54 -6.14 -14.00
CA ILE A 354 -26.40 -5.73 -13.16
C ILE A 354 -25.56 -4.65 -13.89
N ALA A 355 -25.31 -4.83 -15.19
CA ALA A 355 -24.55 -3.86 -15.99
C ALA A 355 -25.21 -2.48 -16.06
N ARG A 356 -26.55 -2.42 -16.17
CA ARG A 356 -27.31 -1.17 -16.11
C ARG A 356 -27.24 -0.54 -14.72
N GLY A 357 -27.28 -1.38 -13.68
CA GLY A 357 -27.22 -0.93 -12.29
C GLY A 357 -25.83 -0.53 -11.79
N THR A 358 -24.78 -0.57 -12.63
CA THR A 358 -23.38 -0.26 -12.24
C THR A 358 -22.74 0.79 -13.16
N PRO A 359 -23.34 1.99 -13.32
CA PRO A 359 -22.73 3.04 -14.14
C PRO A 359 -21.38 3.47 -13.55
N GLY A 360 -20.40 3.75 -14.44
CA GLY A 360 -19.08 4.21 -14.02
C GLY A 360 -18.16 3.15 -13.39
N PHE A 361 -18.59 1.88 -13.29
CA PHE A 361 -17.72 0.82 -12.79
C PHE A 361 -16.65 0.44 -13.81
N SER A 362 -15.43 0.32 -13.32
CA SER A 362 -14.32 -0.26 -14.08
C SER A 362 -14.41 -1.79 -14.15
N GLY A 363 -13.59 -2.39 -14.98
CA GLY A 363 -13.49 -3.87 -15.03
C GLY A 363 -13.10 -4.51 -13.69
N ALA A 364 -12.25 -3.82 -12.92
CA ALA A 364 -11.86 -4.28 -11.58
C ALA A 364 -13.01 -4.18 -10.57
N ASP A 365 -13.83 -3.13 -10.64
CA ASP A 365 -15.00 -2.97 -9.77
C ASP A 365 -16.05 -4.05 -10.05
N LEU A 366 -16.28 -4.38 -11.34
CA LEU A 366 -17.18 -5.46 -11.74
C LEU A 366 -16.67 -6.84 -11.31
N ALA A 367 -15.36 -7.08 -11.39
CA ALA A 367 -14.75 -8.30 -10.86
C ALA A 367 -14.92 -8.41 -9.34
N ASN A 368 -14.74 -7.28 -8.63
CA ASN A 368 -14.97 -7.20 -7.20
C ASN A 368 -16.44 -7.42 -6.84
N LEU A 369 -17.38 -6.88 -7.64
CA LEU A 369 -18.81 -7.08 -7.45
C LEU A 369 -19.18 -8.58 -7.51
N VAL A 370 -18.69 -9.29 -8.51
CA VAL A 370 -18.92 -10.74 -8.64
C VAL A 370 -18.33 -11.50 -7.44
N ASN A 371 -17.15 -11.10 -6.97
CA ASN A 371 -16.52 -11.71 -5.82
C ASN A 371 -17.29 -11.42 -4.51
N GLU A 372 -17.73 -10.19 -4.29
CA GLU A 372 -18.52 -9.80 -3.11
C GLU A 372 -19.87 -10.51 -3.08
N ALA A 373 -20.55 -10.66 -4.24
CA ALA A 373 -21.80 -11.43 -4.33
C ALA A 373 -21.57 -12.89 -3.93
N ALA A 374 -20.49 -13.51 -4.40
CA ALA A 374 -20.13 -14.86 -3.98
C ALA A 374 -19.83 -14.97 -2.48
N LEU A 375 -19.20 -13.94 -1.87
CA LEU A 375 -18.96 -13.88 -0.44
C LEU A 375 -20.27 -13.71 0.37
N PHE A 376 -21.24 -12.94 -0.15
CA PHE A 376 -22.56 -12.83 0.48
C PHE A 376 -23.29 -14.17 0.46
N ALA A 377 -23.32 -14.89 -0.68
CA ALA A 377 -23.89 -16.22 -0.79
C ALA A 377 -23.25 -17.21 0.21
N ALA A 378 -21.91 -17.19 0.29
CA ALA A 378 -21.17 -18.03 1.23
C ALA A 378 -21.52 -17.74 2.70
N ARG A 379 -21.67 -16.47 3.09
CA ARG A 379 -22.10 -16.07 4.45
C ARG A 379 -23.53 -16.55 4.75
N GLY A 380 -24.43 -16.48 3.76
CA GLY A 380 -25.80 -17.00 3.84
C GLY A 380 -25.89 -18.53 3.75
N SER A 381 -24.75 -19.25 3.71
CA SER A 381 -24.71 -20.71 3.51
C SER A 381 -25.43 -21.18 2.24
N ARG A 382 -25.57 -20.31 1.25
CA ARG A 382 -26.14 -20.63 -0.06
C ARG A 382 -25.10 -21.32 -0.94
N ARG A 383 -25.51 -22.23 -1.80
CA ARG A 383 -24.61 -22.97 -2.73
C ARG A 383 -24.49 -22.31 -4.10
N ILE A 384 -25.40 -21.41 -4.43
CA ILE A 384 -25.50 -20.68 -5.68
C ILE A 384 -25.68 -19.19 -5.37
N VAL A 385 -25.23 -18.33 -6.26
CA VAL A 385 -25.32 -16.88 -6.11
C VAL A 385 -26.55 -16.40 -6.90
N GLY A 386 -27.49 -15.76 -6.23
CA GLY A 386 -28.69 -15.19 -6.82
C GLY A 386 -28.57 -13.70 -7.09
N MET A 387 -29.64 -13.09 -7.62
CA MET A 387 -29.69 -11.66 -7.90
C MET A 387 -29.65 -10.83 -6.62
N GLU A 388 -30.20 -11.32 -5.53
CA GLU A 388 -30.23 -10.68 -4.21
C GLU A 388 -28.79 -10.42 -3.67
N GLU A 389 -27.90 -11.41 -3.83
CA GLU A 389 -26.50 -11.27 -3.43
C GLU A 389 -25.76 -10.23 -4.29
N PHE A 390 -26.09 -10.14 -5.58
CA PHE A 390 -25.55 -9.09 -6.44
C PHE A 390 -26.03 -7.70 -6.06
N GLU A 391 -27.31 -7.55 -5.70
CA GLU A 391 -27.85 -6.27 -5.22
C GLU A 391 -27.19 -5.88 -3.89
N SER A 392 -27.08 -6.80 -2.94
CA SER A 392 -26.39 -6.56 -1.66
C SER A 392 -24.91 -6.20 -1.85
N ALA A 393 -24.22 -6.86 -2.79
CA ALA A 393 -22.83 -6.55 -3.12
C ALA A 393 -22.69 -5.17 -3.77
N LYS A 394 -23.60 -4.82 -4.68
CA LYS A 394 -23.67 -3.50 -5.32
C LYS A 394 -23.86 -2.42 -4.27
N ASP A 395 -24.84 -2.58 -3.39
CA ASP A 395 -25.12 -1.65 -2.31
C ASP A 395 -23.90 -1.44 -1.40
N LYS A 396 -23.22 -2.52 -1.03
CA LYS A 396 -21.99 -2.46 -0.22
C LYS A 396 -20.86 -1.71 -0.93
N ILE A 397 -20.69 -1.89 -2.24
CA ILE A 397 -19.61 -1.23 -2.99
C ILE A 397 -19.93 0.25 -3.19
N MET A 398 -21.16 0.59 -3.55
CA MET A 398 -21.56 1.96 -3.89
C MET A 398 -21.82 2.83 -2.64
N MET A 399 -22.46 2.28 -1.63
CA MET A 399 -22.88 3.01 -0.43
C MET A 399 -22.02 2.71 0.81
N GLY A 400 -21.15 1.69 0.74
CA GLY A 400 -20.34 1.23 1.88
C GLY A 400 -21.02 0.14 2.71
N ALA A 401 -20.27 -0.40 3.69
CA ALA A 401 -20.78 -1.43 4.58
C ALA A 401 -21.80 -0.87 5.58
N GLU A 402 -22.86 -1.62 5.83
CA GLU A 402 -23.85 -1.30 6.86
C GLU A 402 -23.25 -1.30 8.27
N ARG A 403 -23.62 -0.32 9.06
CA ARG A 403 -23.20 -0.17 10.46
C ARG A 403 -24.34 -0.53 11.41
N ARG A 404 -24.81 -1.78 11.36
CA ARG A 404 -25.94 -2.27 12.19
C ARG A 404 -25.71 -2.19 13.70
N THR A 405 -24.44 -2.04 14.13
CA THR A 405 -24.09 -1.89 15.55
C THR A 405 -24.18 -0.46 16.06
N MET A 406 -24.42 0.51 15.18
CA MET A 406 -24.58 1.90 15.55
C MET A 406 -26.01 2.13 16.05
N VAL A 407 -26.16 2.33 17.35
CA VAL A 407 -27.46 2.67 17.96
C VAL A 407 -27.69 4.15 17.77
N MET A 408 -28.66 4.51 16.96
CA MET A 408 -29.17 5.89 16.82
C MET A 408 -30.33 6.11 17.77
N SER A 409 -30.48 7.34 18.29
CA SER A 409 -31.70 7.71 19.01
C SER A 409 -32.87 7.74 18.03
N GLU A 410 -34.10 7.55 18.53
CA GLU A 410 -35.30 7.66 17.69
C GLU A 410 -35.46 9.07 17.07
N GLU A 411 -35.01 10.11 17.80
CA GLU A 411 -34.97 11.49 17.30
C GLU A 411 -33.98 11.66 16.14
N ASP A 412 -32.78 11.06 16.24
CA ASP A 412 -31.80 11.09 15.16
C ASP A 412 -32.24 10.29 13.94
N LYS A 413 -32.91 9.15 14.14
CA LYS A 413 -33.48 8.35 13.04
C LYS A 413 -34.57 9.13 12.31
N GLU A 414 -35.48 9.78 13.06
CA GLU A 414 -36.55 10.58 12.48
C GLU A 414 -36.00 11.78 11.70
N MET A 415 -35.03 12.49 12.27
CA MET A 415 -34.34 13.59 11.58
C MET A 415 -33.67 13.12 10.29
N THR A 416 -32.96 11.99 10.34
CA THR A 416 -32.34 11.37 9.15
C THR A 416 -33.38 10.97 8.12
N ALA A 417 -34.54 10.41 8.57
CA ALA A 417 -35.60 10.02 7.66
C ALA A 417 -36.22 11.23 6.93
N TYR A 418 -36.42 12.36 7.60
CA TYR A 418 -36.85 13.60 6.95
C TYR A 418 -35.78 14.13 5.98
N HIS A 419 -34.52 14.08 6.37
CA HIS A 419 -33.41 14.52 5.53
C HIS A 419 -33.36 13.73 4.21
N GLU A 420 -33.33 12.41 4.26
CA GLU A 420 -33.30 11.55 3.10
C GLU A 420 -34.57 11.63 2.25
N ALA A 421 -35.76 11.73 2.91
CA ALA A 421 -37.00 11.97 2.21
C ALA A 421 -37.01 13.29 1.44
N GLY A 422 -36.38 14.34 2.00
CA GLY A 422 -36.22 15.63 1.33
C GLY A 422 -35.43 15.52 0.03
N HIS A 423 -34.30 14.80 0.04
CA HIS A 423 -33.54 14.53 -1.17
C HIS A 423 -34.33 13.73 -2.22
N ALA A 424 -35.05 12.70 -1.77
CA ALA A 424 -35.84 11.85 -2.65
C ALA A 424 -36.99 12.59 -3.32
N ILE A 425 -37.77 13.35 -2.57
CA ILE A 425 -38.92 14.11 -3.11
C ILE A 425 -38.44 15.16 -4.11
N VAL A 426 -37.44 15.96 -3.75
CA VAL A 426 -36.90 16.95 -4.67
C VAL A 426 -36.31 16.25 -5.91
N GLY A 427 -35.61 15.13 -5.77
CA GLY A 427 -35.07 14.35 -6.88
C GLY A 427 -36.13 13.83 -7.85
N CYS A 428 -37.30 13.41 -7.35
CA CYS A 428 -38.42 12.99 -8.19
C CYS A 428 -39.12 14.14 -8.93
N LEU A 429 -39.10 15.37 -8.39
CA LEU A 429 -39.85 16.50 -8.91
C LEU A 429 -39.04 17.42 -9.84
N VAL A 430 -37.71 17.44 -9.69
CA VAL A 430 -36.86 18.28 -10.56
C VAL A 430 -36.67 17.65 -11.95
N PRO A 431 -36.58 18.48 -12.98
CA PRO A 431 -36.40 17.99 -14.36
C PRO A 431 -35.00 17.44 -14.62
N GLU A 432 -34.89 16.46 -15.51
CA GLU A 432 -33.62 15.91 -16.01
C GLU A 432 -32.69 15.33 -14.91
N HIS A 433 -33.21 15.02 -13.75
CA HIS A 433 -32.45 14.33 -12.70
C HIS A 433 -32.51 12.82 -12.88
N ASP A 434 -31.48 12.13 -12.40
CA ASP A 434 -31.47 10.67 -12.40
C ASP A 434 -32.55 10.15 -11.43
N PRO A 435 -33.27 9.05 -11.76
CA PRO A 435 -34.33 8.53 -10.92
C PRO A 435 -33.82 8.02 -9.57
N VAL A 436 -34.66 8.18 -8.53
CA VAL A 436 -34.36 7.64 -7.20
C VAL A 436 -34.48 6.12 -7.26
N HIS A 437 -33.42 5.43 -6.89
CA HIS A 437 -33.37 3.96 -6.89
C HIS A 437 -33.71 3.38 -5.52
N LYS A 438 -33.15 3.94 -4.46
CA LYS A 438 -33.27 3.45 -3.08
C LYS A 438 -33.03 4.59 -2.09
N VAL A 439 -33.76 4.59 -0.97
CA VAL A 439 -33.54 5.49 0.17
C VAL A 439 -33.39 4.63 1.42
N THR A 440 -32.40 4.89 2.24
CA THR A 440 -32.16 4.13 3.48
C THR A 440 -31.72 5.04 4.62
N ILE A 441 -32.17 4.74 5.82
CA ILE A 441 -31.74 5.36 7.08
C ILE A 441 -30.79 4.44 7.87
N ILE A 442 -30.40 3.30 7.30
CA ILE A 442 -29.38 2.44 7.88
C ILE A 442 -28.02 3.10 7.69
N PRO A 443 -27.27 3.39 8.78
CA PRO A 443 -25.97 4.03 8.66
C PRO A 443 -24.99 3.22 7.81
N ARG A 444 -24.32 3.89 6.85
CA ARG A 444 -23.32 3.29 5.96
C ARG A 444 -22.07 4.16 5.91
N GLY A 445 -20.91 3.57 6.15
CA GLY A 445 -19.66 4.31 6.15
C GLY A 445 -19.65 5.50 7.12
N ARG A 446 -19.70 6.73 6.61
CA ARG A 446 -19.79 7.98 7.39
C ARG A 446 -21.18 8.61 7.36
N ALA A 447 -22.06 8.15 6.49
CA ALA A 447 -23.40 8.68 6.34
C ALA A 447 -24.37 7.99 7.31
N LEU A 448 -25.32 8.75 7.86
CA LEU A 448 -26.39 8.24 8.74
C LEU A 448 -27.54 7.67 7.92
N GLY A 449 -27.78 8.21 6.72
CA GLY A 449 -28.70 7.73 5.71
C GLY A 449 -28.10 7.95 4.32
N VAL A 450 -28.73 7.42 3.28
CA VAL A 450 -28.32 7.60 1.89
C VAL A 450 -29.53 7.55 0.97
N THR A 451 -29.69 8.58 0.15
CA THR A 451 -30.60 8.58 -1.01
C THR A 451 -29.81 8.30 -2.26
N PHE A 452 -30.11 7.17 -2.89
CA PHE A 452 -29.35 6.69 -4.04
C PHE A 452 -30.09 6.92 -5.35
N PHE A 453 -29.42 7.63 -6.28
CA PHE A 453 -29.91 7.91 -7.62
C PHE A 453 -29.17 7.03 -8.63
N LEU A 454 -29.88 6.44 -9.56
CA LEU A 454 -29.30 5.53 -10.56
C LEU A 454 -29.55 6.08 -11.96
N PRO A 455 -28.51 6.48 -12.71
CA PRO A 455 -28.64 6.93 -14.08
C PRO A 455 -29.24 5.85 -14.98
N GLU A 456 -30.20 6.20 -15.84
CA GLU A 456 -30.78 5.29 -16.83
C GLU A 456 -29.79 4.92 -17.96
N ALA A 457 -28.88 5.82 -18.26
CA ALA A 457 -27.87 5.66 -19.29
C ALA A 457 -26.53 6.32 -18.91
N ASP A 458 -25.46 5.88 -19.53
CA ASP A 458 -24.13 6.51 -19.37
C ASP A 458 -24.15 7.90 -20.05
N ALA A 459 -24.09 8.98 -19.25
CA ALA A 459 -24.10 10.35 -19.74
C ALA A 459 -22.67 10.83 -19.99
N ILE A 460 -22.38 11.24 -21.23
CA ILE A 460 -21.09 11.82 -21.62
C ILE A 460 -21.04 13.32 -21.31
N SER A 461 -22.21 14.00 -21.32
CA SER A 461 -22.34 15.44 -21.05
C SER A 461 -23.54 15.70 -20.15
N GLN A 462 -23.48 16.82 -19.42
CA GLN A 462 -24.57 17.25 -18.54
C GLN A 462 -25.09 18.61 -19.02
N SER A 463 -26.43 18.73 -19.08
CA SER A 463 -27.08 20.00 -19.40
C SER A 463 -27.03 20.96 -18.20
N ARG A 464 -27.09 22.27 -18.46
CA ARG A 464 -27.26 23.29 -17.42
C ARG A 464 -28.45 22.94 -16.49
N ARG A 465 -29.54 22.48 -17.08
CA ARG A 465 -30.78 22.13 -16.35
C ARG A 465 -30.59 20.95 -15.41
N LYS A 466 -29.84 19.93 -15.85
CA LYS A 466 -29.47 18.78 -14.99
C LYS A 466 -28.60 19.21 -13.81
N LEU A 467 -27.61 20.08 -14.02
CA LEU A 467 -26.73 20.60 -12.95
C LEU A 467 -27.53 21.46 -11.94
N GLU A 468 -28.42 22.34 -12.42
CA GLU A 468 -29.31 23.11 -11.54
C GLU A 468 -30.23 22.18 -10.72
N SER A 469 -30.71 21.09 -11.30
CA SER A 469 -31.49 20.08 -10.59
C SER A 469 -30.68 19.35 -9.52
N GLN A 470 -29.42 19.00 -9.81
CA GLN A 470 -28.51 18.40 -8.80
C GLN A 470 -28.28 19.36 -7.62
N ILE A 471 -28.12 20.68 -7.88
CA ILE A 471 -28.02 21.67 -6.81
C ILE A 471 -29.30 21.69 -5.95
N SER A 472 -30.49 21.66 -6.59
CA SER A 472 -31.77 21.65 -5.85
C SER A 472 -31.91 20.41 -4.98
N VAL A 473 -31.58 19.22 -5.52
CA VAL A 473 -31.61 17.94 -4.78
C VAL A 473 -30.67 17.96 -3.58
N ALA A 474 -29.46 18.49 -3.75
CA ALA A 474 -28.49 18.59 -2.66
C ALA A 474 -28.99 19.43 -1.46
N TYR A 475 -29.88 20.39 -1.69
CA TYR A 475 -30.50 21.16 -0.61
C TYR A 475 -31.78 20.51 -0.03
N GLY A 476 -32.29 19.44 -0.64
CA GLY A 476 -33.53 18.77 -0.22
C GLY A 476 -33.53 18.33 1.24
N GLY A 477 -32.45 17.66 1.67
CA GLY A 477 -32.32 17.17 3.03
C GLY A 477 -32.29 18.29 4.08
N ARG A 478 -31.46 19.31 3.88
CA ARG A 478 -31.37 20.46 4.76
C ARG A 478 -32.72 21.21 4.88
N LEU A 479 -33.41 21.39 3.75
CA LEU A 479 -34.69 22.08 3.72
C LEU A 479 -35.75 21.28 4.44
N ALA A 480 -35.79 19.97 4.33
CA ALA A 480 -36.72 19.13 5.08
C ALA A 480 -36.48 19.28 6.59
N GLU A 481 -35.25 19.27 7.07
CA GLU A 481 -34.92 19.54 8.48
C GLU A 481 -35.38 20.94 8.89
N GLU A 482 -35.15 21.98 8.08
CA GLU A 482 -35.50 23.36 8.38
C GLU A 482 -37.03 23.58 8.45
N ILE A 483 -37.79 22.96 7.56
CA ILE A 483 -39.26 23.05 7.52
C ILE A 483 -39.89 22.37 8.76
N ILE A 484 -39.36 21.19 9.15
CA ILE A 484 -39.95 20.40 10.25
C ILE A 484 -39.51 20.89 11.63
N TYR A 485 -38.22 21.14 11.82
CA TYR A 485 -37.65 21.45 13.14
C TYR A 485 -37.32 22.94 13.35
N GLY A 486 -37.44 23.75 12.29
CA GLY A 486 -37.03 25.16 12.29
C GLY A 486 -35.54 25.36 12.13
N SER A 487 -35.16 26.59 11.77
CA SER A 487 -33.77 26.94 11.44
C SER A 487 -32.76 26.77 12.59
N GLU A 488 -33.25 26.77 13.85
CA GLU A 488 -32.39 26.62 15.03
C GLU A 488 -31.95 25.16 15.30
N ARG A 489 -32.69 24.17 14.78
CA ARG A 489 -32.46 22.74 15.03
C ARG A 489 -31.92 21.99 13.80
N VAL A 490 -31.54 22.72 12.76
CA VAL A 490 -30.91 22.11 11.57
C VAL A 490 -29.57 21.48 11.94
N SER A 491 -29.34 20.26 11.49
CA SER A 491 -28.12 19.49 11.80
C SER A 491 -26.92 19.88 10.94
N THR A 492 -25.76 19.42 11.34
CA THR A 492 -24.54 19.51 10.52
C THR A 492 -24.46 18.44 9.43
N GLY A 493 -25.46 17.56 9.33
CA GLY A 493 -25.53 16.45 8.37
C GLY A 493 -25.40 16.91 6.93
N ALA A 494 -26.07 18.02 6.59
CA ALA A 494 -26.03 18.61 5.25
C ALA A 494 -24.69 19.24 4.82
N SER A 495 -23.61 19.13 5.61
CA SER A 495 -22.33 19.78 5.30
C SER A 495 -21.74 19.31 3.97
N GLN A 496 -21.89 18.03 3.65
CA GLN A 496 -21.38 17.46 2.39
C GLN A 496 -22.21 17.92 1.20
N ASP A 497 -23.52 18.01 1.36
CA ASP A 497 -24.46 18.44 0.33
C ASP A 497 -24.25 19.90 -0.03
N ILE A 498 -24.05 20.76 0.96
CA ILE A 498 -23.71 22.17 0.76
C ILE A 498 -22.41 22.31 0.00
N LYS A 499 -21.38 21.52 0.36
CA LYS A 499 -20.08 21.53 -0.32
C LYS A 499 -20.22 21.09 -1.77
N TYR A 500 -20.98 20.02 -2.01
CA TYR A 500 -21.26 19.49 -3.35
C TYR A 500 -21.99 20.52 -4.22
N ALA A 501 -23.10 21.08 -3.74
CA ALA A 501 -23.87 22.09 -4.42
C ALA A 501 -23.04 23.35 -4.75
N THR A 502 -22.23 23.80 -3.78
CA THR A 502 -21.35 24.98 -3.99
C THR A 502 -20.27 24.69 -5.04
N SER A 503 -19.70 23.47 -5.06
CA SER A 503 -18.72 23.07 -6.06
C SER A 503 -19.32 23.06 -7.47
N ILE A 504 -20.52 22.48 -7.64
CA ILE A 504 -21.22 22.50 -8.93
C ILE A 504 -21.50 23.93 -9.38
N ALA A 505 -22.09 24.76 -8.51
CA ALA A 505 -22.43 26.15 -8.85
C ALA A 505 -21.17 26.96 -9.24
N ARG A 506 -20.07 26.78 -8.52
CA ARG A 506 -18.79 27.42 -8.85
C ARG A 506 -18.26 26.96 -10.22
N ASN A 507 -18.27 25.67 -10.51
CA ASN A 507 -17.82 25.12 -11.79
C ASN A 507 -18.71 25.60 -12.95
N MET A 508 -20.03 25.72 -12.73
CA MET A 508 -20.95 26.27 -13.73
C MET A 508 -20.59 27.70 -14.13
N VAL A 509 -20.15 28.50 -13.15
CA VAL A 509 -19.79 29.90 -13.38
C VAL A 509 -18.39 30.06 -13.92
N THR A 510 -17.40 29.33 -13.37
CA THR A 510 -15.97 29.55 -13.64
C THR A 510 -15.39 28.68 -14.74
N GLN A 511 -15.93 27.45 -14.93
CA GLN A 511 -15.36 26.48 -15.89
C GLN A 511 -16.25 26.27 -17.12
N TRP A 512 -17.57 26.21 -16.94
CA TRP A 512 -18.48 25.81 -18.02
C TRP A 512 -19.18 26.98 -18.70
N GLY A 513 -18.93 28.22 -18.24
CA GLY A 513 -19.43 29.43 -18.87
C GLY A 513 -20.95 29.56 -18.87
N PHE A 514 -21.64 29.05 -17.84
CA PHE A 514 -23.11 29.08 -17.73
C PHE A 514 -23.66 30.37 -17.11
N SER A 515 -22.81 31.37 -16.79
CA SER A 515 -23.26 32.68 -16.32
C SER A 515 -23.42 33.62 -17.52
N GLU A 516 -24.59 34.28 -17.62
CA GLU A 516 -24.86 35.29 -18.64
C GLU A 516 -24.04 36.56 -18.42
N LYS A 517 -23.74 36.91 -17.16
CA LYS A 517 -22.99 38.11 -16.81
C LYS A 517 -21.49 37.98 -17.05
N LEU A 518 -20.95 36.80 -16.84
CA LEU A 518 -19.53 36.50 -17.00
C LEU A 518 -19.19 35.97 -18.40
N GLY A 519 -20.19 35.45 -19.12
CA GLY A 519 -20.03 34.89 -20.45
C GLY A 519 -19.28 33.55 -20.47
N PRO A 520 -19.01 33.00 -21.68
CA PRO A 520 -18.33 31.71 -21.84
C PRO A 520 -16.82 31.87 -21.72
N VAL A 521 -16.33 32.29 -20.59
CA VAL A 521 -14.91 32.52 -20.29
C VAL A 521 -14.47 31.58 -19.16
N LEU A 522 -13.27 31.00 -19.27
CA LEU A 522 -12.66 30.17 -18.24
C LEU A 522 -12.00 31.07 -17.17
N TYR A 523 -12.53 31.02 -15.97
CA TYR A 523 -12.01 31.74 -14.80
C TYR A 523 -11.40 30.77 -13.75
N ALA A 524 -11.31 29.48 -14.06
CA ALA A 524 -10.69 28.50 -13.17
C ALA A 524 -9.17 28.69 -13.17
N GLU A 525 -8.58 28.77 -11.99
CA GLU A 525 -7.16 28.56 -11.82
C GLU A 525 -6.88 27.07 -12.07
N ASP A 526 -5.84 26.75 -12.85
CA ASP A 526 -5.34 25.37 -12.96
C ASP A 526 -4.83 24.92 -11.59
N GLU A 527 -5.65 24.15 -10.86
CA GLU A 527 -5.27 23.55 -9.58
C GLU A 527 -4.07 22.58 -9.72
N ASN A 528 -3.64 22.30 -10.94
CA ASN A 528 -2.52 21.40 -11.24
C ASN A 528 -1.14 22.02 -11.04
N GLU A 529 -1.02 23.33 -10.85
CA GLU A 529 0.22 23.97 -10.42
C GLU A 529 0.35 24.04 -8.88
N VAL A 530 0.17 22.93 -8.20
CA VAL A 530 0.66 22.79 -6.82
C VAL A 530 2.17 22.65 -6.86
N PHE A 531 2.85 23.76 -7.01
CA PHE A 531 4.29 23.86 -6.81
C PHE A 531 4.61 23.63 -5.33
N LEU A 532 5.11 22.45 -5.03
CA LEU A 532 5.59 22.02 -3.73
C LEU A 532 6.57 23.08 -3.13
N GLY A 533 6.13 23.80 -2.11
CA GLY A 533 7.02 24.35 -1.10
C GLY A 533 7.27 25.87 -1.12
N ARG A 534 6.66 26.66 -1.99
CA ARG A 534 6.58 28.12 -1.83
C ARG A 534 5.14 28.56 -2.10
N SER A 535 4.44 28.97 -1.07
CA SER A 535 3.36 29.93 -1.19
C SER A 535 3.97 31.27 -1.60
N MET A 536 4.45 31.36 -2.83
CA MET A 536 4.49 32.64 -3.53
C MET A 536 3.04 33.02 -3.68
N GLY A 537 2.66 34.17 -3.16
CA GLY A 537 1.29 34.64 -3.09
C GLY A 537 0.55 34.32 -4.38
N LYS A 538 -0.62 33.68 -4.25
CA LYS A 538 -1.55 33.44 -5.33
C LYS A 538 -1.62 34.73 -6.13
N THR A 539 -0.97 34.77 -7.27
CA THR A 539 -1.18 35.84 -8.24
C THR A 539 -2.56 35.55 -8.80
N GLN A 540 -3.54 36.17 -8.17
CA GLN A 540 -4.90 36.18 -8.63
C GLN A 540 -4.87 36.86 -10.01
N HIS A 541 -4.92 36.09 -11.07
CA HIS A 541 -5.00 36.61 -12.46
C HIS A 541 -6.36 37.24 -12.76
N MET A 542 -7.19 37.43 -11.72
CA MET A 542 -8.55 37.93 -11.78
C MET A 542 -8.66 39.22 -11.00
N SER A 543 -9.38 40.22 -11.53
CA SER A 543 -9.65 41.46 -10.78
C SER A 543 -10.59 41.16 -9.60
N ASP A 544 -10.47 41.95 -8.51
CA ASP A 544 -11.38 41.84 -7.35
C ASP A 544 -12.85 42.05 -7.74
N GLU A 545 -13.12 42.84 -8.76
CA GLU A 545 -14.46 43.06 -9.31
C GLU A 545 -15.00 41.78 -9.96
N THR A 546 -14.19 41.09 -10.76
CA THR A 546 -14.58 39.79 -11.35
C THR A 546 -14.78 38.72 -10.29
N ALA A 547 -13.93 38.65 -9.29
CA ALA A 547 -14.07 37.72 -8.16
C ALA A 547 -15.39 37.95 -7.41
N SER A 548 -15.71 39.23 -7.10
CA SER A 548 -16.98 39.60 -6.46
C SER A 548 -18.19 39.25 -7.32
N LEU A 549 -18.10 39.42 -8.66
CA LEU A 549 -19.17 39.05 -9.59
C LEU A 549 -19.36 37.50 -9.64
N ILE A 550 -18.28 36.73 -9.62
CA ILE A 550 -18.35 35.25 -9.54
C ILE A 550 -19.08 34.83 -8.28
N ASP A 551 -18.69 35.39 -7.12
CA ASP A 551 -19.33 35.03 -5.85
C ASP A 551 -20.81 35.41 -5.82
N ALA A 552 -21.17 36.55 -6.43
CA ALA A 552 -22.56 36.98 -6.58
C ALA A 552 -23.37 36.02 -7.48
N GLU A 553 -22.80 35.59 -8.62
CA GLU A 553 -23.46 34.65 -9.53
C GLU A 553 -23.61 33.26 -8.92
N VAL A 554 -22.57 32.74 -8.25
CA VAL A 554 -22.62 31.48 -7.52
C VAL A 554 -23.73 31.52 -6.47
N LYS A 555 -23.80 32.60 -5.67
CA LYS A 555 -24.84 32.78 -4.68
C LYS A 555 -26.23 32.81 -5.31
N THR A 556 -26.40 33.54 -6.41
CA THR A 556 -27.67 33.64 -7.13
C THR A 556 -28.15 32.26 -7.63
N LEU A 557 -27.25 31.47 -8.19
CA LEU A 557 -27.55 30.09 -8.60
C LEU A 557 -28.00 29.23 -7.44
N ILE A 558 -27.30 29.31 -6.33
CA ILE A 558 -27.65 28.55 -5.10
C ILE A 558 -29.01 29.00 -4.58
N ASP A 559 -29.24 30.31 -4.39
CA ASP A 559 -30.45 30.86 -3.85
C ASP A 559 -31.68 30.48 -4.72
N ASN A 560 -31.55 30.53 -6.04
CA ASN A 560 -32.62 30.13 -6.96
C ASN A 560 -32.99 28.66 -6.82
N ASN A 561 -31.98 27.77 -6.76
CA ASN A 561 -32.21 26.34 -6.64
C ASN A 561 -32.67 25.92 -5.24
N PHE A 562 -32.19 26.61 -4.21
CA PHE A 562 -32.65 26.45 -2.83
C PHE A 562 -34.16 26.81 -2.71
N ASN A 563 -34.58 27.97 -3.26
CA ASN A 563 -35.96 28.38 -3.26
C ASN A 563 -36.86 27.43 -4.07
N ARG A 564 -36.35 26.91 -5.20
CA ARG A 564 -37.07 25.91 -6.02
C ARG A 564 -37.31 24.63 -5.22
N ALA A 565 -36.29 24.10 -4.56
CA ALA A 565 -36.40 22.91 -3.74
C ALA A 565 -37.35 23.13 -2.54
N LYS A 566 -37.31 24.33 -1.94
CA LYS A 566 -38.23 24.71 -0.87
C LYS A 566 -39.69 24.68 -1.32
N THR A 567 -40.01 25.28 -2.47
CA THR A 567 -41.36 25.24 -3.03
C THR A 567 -41.82 23.81 -3.27
N TYR A 568 -40.97 22.93 -3.81
CA TYR A 568 -41.36 21.54 -4.03
C TYR A 568 -41.65 20.79 -2.73
N LEU A 569 -40.94 21.06 -1.66
CA LEU A 569 -41.19 20.44 -0.37
C LEU A 569 -42.43 21.01 0.30
N ASP A 570 -42.64 22.35 0.29
CA ASP A 570 -43.82 23.02 0.86
C ASP A 570 -45.11 22.54 0.18
N ASP A 571 -45.10 22.31 -1.14
CA ASP A 571 -46.25 21.83 -1.91
C ASP A 571 -46.54 20.31 -1.68
N ASN A 572 -45.58 19.53 -1.12
CA ASN A 572 -45.70 18.09 -0.95
C ASN A 572 -45.37 17.62 0.47
N MET A 573 -45.81 18.40 1.47
CA MET A 573 -45.60 18.09 2.89
C MET A 573 -46.25 16.76 3.32
N ASP A 574 -47.40 16.42 2.72
CA ASP A 574 -48.07 15.13 2.95
C ASP A 574 -47.21 13.94 2.52
N ILE A 575 -46.51 14.04 1.38
CA ILE A 575 -45.59 13.01 0.89
C ILE A 575 -44.35 12.95 1.80
N LEU A 576 -43.86 14.10 2.28
CA LEU A 576 -42.69 14.17 3.16
C LEU A 576 -42.95 13.39 4.47
N HIS A 577 -44.13 13.59 5.08
CA HIS A 577 -44.49 12.84 6.27
C HIS A 577 -44.71 11.34 5.99
N ALA A 578 -45.39 11.00 4.88
CA ALA A 578 -45.61 9.60 4.51
C ALA A 578 -44.29 8.85 4.21
N MET A 579 -43.35 9.51 3.54
CA MET A 579 -42.06 8.93 3.22
C MET A 579 -41.20 8.71 4.48
N LYS A 580 -41.21 9.69 5.41
CA LYS A 580 -40.58 9.54 6.73
C LYS A 580 -41.16 8.36 7.49
N ASP A 581 -42.50 8.23 7.54
CA ASP A 581 -43.16 7.11 8.24
C ASP A 581 -42.80 5.76 7.61
N ALA A 582 -42.71 5.69 6.27
CA ALA A 582 -42.26 4.49 5.57
C ALA A 582 -40.80 4.16 5.91
N LEU A 583 -39.92 5.16 5.94
CA LEU A 583 -38.49 4.98 6.32
C LEU A 583 -38.35 4.55 7.78
N MET A 584 -39.12 5.11 8.71
CA MET A 584 -39.11 4.68 10.10
C MET A 584 -39.59 3.24 10.28
N LYS A 585 -40.53 2.79 9.42
CA LYS A 585 -41.10 1.44 9.49
C LYS A 585 -40.21 0.39 8.81
N TYR A 586 -39.71 0.68 7.63
CA TYR A 586 -39.01 -0.29 6.78
C TYR A 586 -37.48 -0.11 6.73
N GLU A 587 -36.97 0.98 7.30
CA GLU A 587 -35.55 1.42 7.31
C GLU A 587 -34.98 1.65 5.90
N THR A 588 -35.51 1.01 4.87
CA THR A 588 -35.11 1.14 3.47
C THR A 588 -36.34 1.07 2.58
N ILE A 589 -36.46 1.98 1.63
CA ILE A 589 -37.55 1.99 0.62
C ILE A 589 -36.92 1.94 -0.79
N ASP A 590 -37.52 1.14 -1.66
CA ASP A 590 -37.13 0.98 -3.03
C ASP A 590 -37.87 1.91 -4.01
N ALA A 591 -37.47 1.89 -5.29
CA ALA A 591 -38.07 2.73 -6.32
C ALA A 591 -39.59 2.54 -6.47
N ASN A 592 -40.12 1.31 -6.29
CA ASN A 592 -41.53 1.03 -6.42
C ASN A 592 -42.33 1.64 -5.23
N MET A 593 -41.76 1.56 -4.03
CA MET A 593 -42.36 2.16 -2.83
C MET A 593 -42.36 3.71 -2.92
N ILE A 594 -41.27 4.27 -3.47
CA ILE A 594 -41.14 5.71 -3.70
C ILE A 594 -42.16 6.16 -4.75
N GLU A 595 -42.40 5.41 -5.82
CA GLU A 595 -43.43 5.70 -6.81
C GLU A 595 -44.83 5.70 -6.18
N ASP A 596 -45.17 4.68 -5.36
CA ASP A 596 -46.44 4.64 -4.63
C ASP A 596 -46.64 5.86 -3.73
N LEU A 597 -45.58 6.28 -3.00
CA LEU A 597 -45.63 7.47 -2.13
C LEU A 597 -45.83 8.76 -2.94
N MET A 598 -45.10 8.92 -4.05
CA MET A 598 -45.25 10.10 -4.92
C MET A 598 -46.63 10.18 -5.57
N GLU A 599 -47.26 9.06 -5.86
CA GLU A 599 -48.64 8.99 -6.36
C GLU A 599 -49.70 8.96 -5.26
N ARG A 600 -49.33 9.14 -3.97
CA ARG A 600 -50.20 9.10 -2.81
C ARG A 600 -51.03 7.80 -2.70
N ARG A 601 -50.37 6.68 -3.09
CA ARG A 601 -50.95 5.33 -2.93
C ARG A 601 -50.45 4.68 -1.63
N GLU A 602 -51.17 3.64 -1.18
CA GLU A 602 -50.68 2.83 -0.07
C GLU A 602 -49.38 2.11 -0.46
N VAL A 603 -48.38 2.21 0.41
CA VAL A 603 -47.03 1.69 0.17
C VAL A 603 -47.03 0.16 0.17
N ARG A 604 -46.57 -0.46 -0.89
CA ARG A 604 -46.35 -1.91 -0.96
C ARG A 604 -45.29 -2.33 0.06
N ALA A 605 -45.54 -3.43 0.80
CA ALA A 605 -44.53 -3.96 1.69
C ALA A 605 -43.32 -4.49 0.88
N PRO A 606 -42.07 -4.37 1.37
CA PRO A 606 -40.92 -4.94 0.73
C PRO A 606 -41.06 -6.44 0.49
N ALA A 607 -40.55 -6.94 -0.63
CA ALA A 607 -40.64 -8.36 -1.01
C ALA A 607 -40.07 -9.31 0.07
N GLU A 608 -39.08 -8.85 0.80
CA GLU A 608 -38.43 -9.56 1.90
C GLU A 608 -39.35 -9.80 3.10
N TRP A 609 -40.30 -8.88 3.39
CA TRP A 609 -41.26 -8.98 4.50
C TRP A 609 -42.36 -10.01 4.25
N ASN A 610 -42.66 -10.32 3.00
CA ASN A 610 -43.66 -11.31 2.62
C ASN A 610 -43.15 -12.77 2.71
N MET A 611 -41.87 -12.99 2.92
CA MET A 611 -41.29 -14.34 3.09
C MET A 611 -41.38 -14.84 4.55
N ASP A 612 -41.38 -13.96 5.53
CA ASP A 612 -41.45 -14.36 6.95
C ASP A 612 -42.88 -14.70 7.40
N ASP A 613 -43.93 -14.19 6.73
CA ASP A 613 -45.34 -14.47 7.08
C ASP A 613 -45.86 -15.80 6.52
N ASN A 614 -45.18 -16.43 5.56
CA ASN A 614 -45.58 -17.74 5.01
C ASN A 614 -44.99 -18.93 5.79
N GLY A 615 -44.20 -18.71 6.82
CA GLY A 615 -43.60 -19.75 7.67
C GLY A 615 -44.43 -20.16 8.90
N SER A 616 -45.57 -19.48 9.20
CA SER A 616 -46.30 -19.71 10.47
C SER A 616 -47.80 -20.04 10.33
N SER A 617 -48.22 -20.56 9.19
CA SER A 617 -49.60 -21.05 9.04
C SER A 617 -49.69 -22.40 8.34
N ASN A 618 -49.22 -23.45 9.03
CA ASN A 618 -49.67 -24.83 8.78
C ASN A 618 -49.43 -25.69 10.03
N ASP A 619 -50.22 -25.45 11.09
CA ASP A 619 -50.51 -26.42 12.11
C ASP A 619 -51.94 -26.15 12.62
N ASP A 620 -52.91 -26.64 11.88
CA ASP A 620 -54.18 -27.08 12.44
C ASP A 620 -54.95 -27.88 11.38
N MET A 621 -54.88 -29.20 11.47
CA MET A 621 -55.99 -30.12 11.13
C MET A 621 -55.59 -31.55 11.55
N GLY A 622 -56.32 -32.04 12.57
CA GLY A 622 -56.82 -33.40 12.56
C GLY A 622 -56.09 -34.44 13.37
N GLY A 623 -56.57 -34.60 14.58
CA GLY A 623 -56.45 -35.63 15.53
C GLY A 623 -56.41 -37.08 15.09
N ASN A 624 -55.78 -37.91 15.82
CA ASN A 624 -56.34 -38.98 16.65
C ASN A 624 -55.23 -39.82 17.31
N SER A 625 -55.35 -39.86 18.64
CA SER A 625 -55.21 -40.99 19.58
C SER A 625 -54.20 -42.14 19.32
N GLU A 626 -53.43 -42.36 20.33
CA GLU A 626 -53.26 -43.56 21.17
C GLU A 626 -51.81 -44.07 21.32
N LYS A 627 -51.51 -44.14 22.62
CA LYS A 627 -50.70 -45.07 23.40
C LYS A 627 -49.16 -44.90 23.48
N ALA A 628 -48.89 -44.50 24.66
CA ALA A 628 -47.84 -44.88 25.61
C ALA A 628 -47.03 -46.13 25.30
N GLU A 629 -45.69 -46.05 25.48
CA GLU A 629 -45.02 -46.98 26.44
C GLU A 629 -43.61 -46.50 26.77
N GLU A 630 -43.30 -46.61 28.03
CA GLU A 630 -42.06 -46.33 28.74
C GLU A 630 -40.87 -47.24 28.31
N ALA A 631 -39.67 -46.74 28.43
CA ALA A 631 -38.53 -47.41 29.05
C ALA A 631 -37.32 -46.49 28.99
N LYS A 632 -36.93 -45.87 30.14
CA LYS A 632 -35.86 -46.18 31.10
C LYS A 632 -34.47 -46.39 30.50
N SER A 633 -33.64 -45.41 30.89
CA SER A 633 -32.30 -45.50 31.53
C SER A 633 -31.14 -46.20 30.82
N SER A 634 -30.05 -45.49 30.64
CA SER A 634 -28.80 -45.82 31.37
C SER A 634 -27.76 -44.71 31.23
N GLU A 635 -27.31 -44.28 32.39
CA GLU A 635 -26.10 -43.50 32.65
C GLU A 635 -24.84 -44.26 32.20
N SER A 636 -23.86 -43.54 31.73
CA SER A 636 -22.47 -43.83 32.11
C SER A 636 -21.58 -42.60 31.97
N GLU A 637 -21.10 -42.18 33.11
CA GLU A 637 -19.97 -41.29 33.35
C GLU A 637 -18.70 -41.76 32.65
N VAL A 638 -17.88 -40.86 32.17
CA VAL A 638 -16.42 -40.89 32.31
C VAL A 638 -15.86 -39.48 32.31
N LYS A 639 -15.47 -39.05 33.47
CA LYS A 639 -14.31 -38.30 34.00
C LYS A 639 -13.59 -37.31 33.10
N ALA A 640 -13.48 -36.17 33.72
CA ALA A 640 -12.57 -35.05 33.53
C ALA A 640 -11.09 -35.46 33.57
N GLU A 641 -10.27 -34.76 32.82
CA GLU A 641 -8.91 -34.44 33.24
C GLU A 641 -8.57 -33.00 32.76
N SER A 642 -8.15 -32.24 33.75
CA SER A 642 -7.67 -30.87 33.72
C SER A 642 -6.21 -30.82 33.28
N GLU A 643 -5.83 -29.78 32.57
CA GLU A 643 -4.52 -29.10 32.71
C GLU A 643 -4.59 -27.76 32.01
N ALA A 644 -4.60 -26.72 32.77
CA ALA A 644 -3.53 -25.82 33.16
C ALA A 644 -3.19 -24.76 32.11
N THR A 645 -3.70 -23.56 32.35
CA THR A 645 -3.20 -22.25 31.87
C THR A 645 -1.81 -21.96 32.46
N PRO A 646 -1.00 -21.15 31.80
CA PRO A 646 -0.21 -20.18 32.54
C PRO A 646 -0.53 -18.73 32.15
N ASP A 647 -0.77 -17.98 33.21
CA ASP A 647 -0.69 -16.53 33.29
C ASP A 647 0.60 -15.97 32.70
N ILE A 648 0.48 -14.86 31.99
CA ILE A 648 1.56 -13.86 31.88
C ILE A 648 0.98 -12.50 32.25
N LYS A 649 1.49 -12.01 33.37
CA LYS A 649 1.34 -10.67 33.91
C LYS A 649 2.14 -9.63 33.11
N ASP A 650 1.56 -8.46 33.06
CA ASP A 650 2.08 -7.08 33.15
C ASP A 650 3.59 -6.83 33.02
N ALA A 651 3.92 -5.93 32.13
CA ALA A 651 4.92 -4.87 32.27
C ALA A 651 4.63 -3.85 31.16
N ASP A 652 4.04 -2.75 31.44
CA ASP A 652 4.53 -1.49 32.05
C ASP A 652 5.17 -0.55 31.01
N GLU A 653 4.57 0.61 31.02
CA GLU A 653 4.92 1.89 30.39
C GLU A 653 6.43 2.20 30.38
N SER A 654 6.91 2.86 29.37
CA SER A 654 7.34 4.27 29.44
C SER A 654 8.17 4.70 28.23
N THR A 655 7.79 5.83 27.72
CA THR A 655 8.55 7.07 27.49
C THR A 655 9.30 7.27 26.16
N VAL A 656 8.78 8.21 25.43
CA VAL A 656 9.40 9.47 24.95
C VAL A 656 10.56 9.35 23.93
N LYS A 657 10.40 9.75 22.78
CA LYS A 657 10.63 11.02 22.07
C LYS A 657 10.41 10.86 20.58
#